data_d08d45f64780f63b96edd0c60b193f6f
#
_entry.id   d08d45f64780f63b96edd0c60b193f6f
#
_cell.length_a   1.000
_cell.length_b   1.000
_cell.length_c   1.000
_cell.angle_alpha   90.00
_cell.angle_beta   90.00
_cell.angle_gamma   90.00
#
_symmetry.space_group_name_H-M   'P 1'
#
loop_
_entity.id
_entity.type
_entity.pdbx_description
1 polymer ?
#
loop_
_entity_poly.entity_id
_entity_poly.type
_entity_poly.pdbx_seq_one_letter_code
_entity_poly.pdbx_strand_id
1 'polypeptide(L)'
;MSGAVRFLVMAMLWVSAFHARAEHYSGASITYECLGGNQYRVFLDIYLDCAGAPLTTQSLNFSNNCGVTFTATNLTPVFTEEVSPVCPADLPNTTCNGGALIGFRHYRYEITLFLSPCNRWNINWYICCRNTMQNLTTAPGMYVEATLNNLSGICDSSPRFQDNGIPIVCVNRPVQYNVGASDPNGHRMVFSLINARYATPTPTSVTYVTGRSGASPIAGISIDPNTGQISFTPTTTGYYVVVIQVATYDANGNLIGTVMRDLMFVVVPCSGSPPTTSGLTGNTGGVVLGPNGIEVCQGRSFCVDLVFTDVDPASIISVVSDVTTRLPGSTFQVTGTNPATATLCWTVDQSYLPINILVQASDNNCPIPNTASTSILITAATPPPFPPDAGLDASVSTCAGAAPIDLFLRLGGAPDAGGAWTAPGGGTHSGTFQPGVDPYGIYSYIVGNACDRDTARVTVSQDAGPDAGTNGTVTLCSSSAPVVLFTLLGGTPDAGGAWTAPGGGSFSGTYDPAVHGPGTYTYTVAGTPPCAGASATVTVIEHPAPIAGTNSTLALCSSGAPVALIGSLGGSPAAGGTWTAPGGGAFSGTFNPASDPAGVYTYTVTGTAPCPNASATVTVTVNAAPVAGTNGTLTLCSSGAPVALIGSLGGSPAAGGSWTAPGGGAFSGTFNPASDPAGVYTYTVTGTAPCPNASAT
;
A
#
# COMPACT_ATOMS: atom_id res chain seq x y z
N MET A 1 -58.01 -10.61 51.82
CA MET A 1 -56.98 -9.66 51.48
C MET A 1 -55.94 -10.34 50.59
N SER A 2 -56.23 -10.55 49.31
CA SER A 2 -55.26 -11.17 48.39
C SER A 2 -55.82 -11.15 46.96
N GLY A 3 -56.09 -10.04 46.40
CA GLY A 3 -56.62 -9.94 45.05
C GLY A 3 -56.31 -8.60 44.32
N ALA A 4 -55.91 -7.59 45.07
CA ALA A 4 -55.75 -6.22 44.53
C ALA A 4 -54.32 -5.80 44.24
N VAL A 5 -53.30 -6.59 44.58
CA VAL A 5 -51.87 -6.22 44.38
C VAL A 5 -51.28 -6.84 43.12
N ARG A 6 -51.93 -7.80 42.49
CA ARG A 6 -51.42 -8.40 41.23
C ARG A 6 -51.89 -7.71 39.93
N PHE A 7 -52.83 -6.80 40.01
CA PHE A 7 -53.33 -6.02 38.84
C PHE A 7 -52.60 -4.70 38.65
N LEU A 8 -51.88 -4.17 39.66
CA LEU A 8 -51.13 -2.91 39.55
C LEU A 8 -49.70 -3.07 39.04
N VAL A 9 -49.14 -4.27 39.03
CA VAL A 9 -47.78 -4.54 38.50
C VAL A 9 -47.83 -4.94 37.03
N MET A 10 -48.99 -5.31 36.49
CA MET A 10 -49.13 -5.62 35.06
C MET A 10 -49.59 -4.43 34.20
N ALA A 11 -50.02 -3.30 34.83
CA ALA A 11 -50.38 -2.09 34.15
C ALA A 11 -49.26 -1.06 34.00
N MET A 12 -48.06 -1.31 34.59
CA MET A 12 -46.87 -0.45 34.47
C MET A 12 -45.81 -0.97 33.51
N LEU A 13 -46.08 -2.00 32.72
CA LEU A 13 -45.16 -2.53 31.72
C LEU A 13 -45.61 -2.28 30.26
N TRP A 14 -46.64 -1.43 30.07
CA TRP A 14 -47.02 -0.84 28.79
C TRP A 14 -46.66 0.65 28.75
N VAL A 15 -45.48 1.01 29.25
CA VAL A 15 -44.80 2.22 28.77
C VAL A 15 -44.23 1.81 27.41
N SER A 16 -44.99 2.19 26.40
CA SER A 16 -44.56 2.27 25.00
C SER A 16 -43.06 2.61 24.97
N ALA A 17 -42.26 1.67 24.50
CA ALA A 17 -40.99 2.00 23.90
C ALA A 17 -41.31 2.90 22.70
N PHE A 18 -41.42 4.21 22.94
CA PHE A 18 -41.15 5.19 21.91
C PHE A 18 -39.70 4.90 21.52
N HIS A 19 -39.51 4.16 20.46
CA HIS A 19 -38.26 4.17 19.74
C HIS A 19 -38.09 5.63 19.36
N ALA A 20 -37.29 6.38 20.10
CA ALA A 20 -36.75 7.62 19.65
C ALA A 20 -36.01 7.28 18.37
N ARG A 21 -36.66 7.40 17.21
CA ARG A 21 -35.98 7.36 15.92
C ARG A 21 -35.07 8.58 15.96
N ALA A 22 -33.78 8.32 16.06
CA ALA A 22 -32.78 9.38 15.92
C ALA A 22 -32.97 9.98 14.53
N GLU A 23 -33.05 11.29 14.44
CA GLU A 23 -33.06 11.99 13.17
C GLU A 23 -31.64 11.89 12.61
N HIS A 24 -31.52 11.34 11.39
CA HIS A 24 -30.24 11.04 10.76
C HIS A 24 -29.96 12.07 9.66
N TYR A 25 -29.46 13.25 10.04
CA TYR A 25 -29.10 14.31 9.09
C TYR A 25 -27.83 13.96 8.34
N SER A 26 -27.93 13.94 7.00
CA SER A 26 -26.86 13.56 6.10
C SER A 26 -26.21 14.75 5.39
N GLY A 27 -26.86 15.90 5.38
CA GLY A 27 -26.33 17.13 4.83
C GLY A 27 -27.30 18.29 4.92
N ALA A 28 -26.77 19.51 4.83
CA ALA A 28 -27.58 20.73 4.71
C ALA A 28 -26.80 21.86 4.05
N SER A 29 -27.52 22.82 3.48
CA SER A 29 -27.01 24.08 2.97
C SER A 29 -28.04 25.20 3.06
N ILE A 30 -27.56 26.44 3.14
CA ILE A 30 -28.39 27.64 3.03
C ILE A 30 -27.91 28.43 1.82
N THR A 31 -28.85 28.80 0.95
CA THR A 31 -28.62 29.68 -0.20
C THR A 31 -29.67 30.78 -0.24
N TYR A 32 -29.41 31.84 -0.99
CA TYR A 32 -30.37 32.93 -1.11
C TYR A 32 -30.39 33.52 -2.53
N GLU A 33 -31.52 34.13 -2.88
CA GLU A 33 -31.75 34.83 -4.13
C GLU A 33 -32.20 36.25 -3.84
N CYS A 34 -31.57 37.22 -4.47
CA CYS A 34 -32.00 38.61 -4.41
C CYS A 34 -33.13 38.85 -5.37
N LEU A 35 -34.27 39.41 -4.87
CA LEU A 35 -35.45 39.75 -5.67
C LEU A 35 -35.55 41.25 -6.00
N GLY A 36 -34.54 42.03 -5.60
CA GLY A 36 -34.55 43.49 -5.71
C GLY A 36 -35.10 44.19 -4.45
N GLY A 37 -34.72 45.45 -4.24
CA GLY A 37 -35.24 46.26 -3.13
C GLY A 37 -34.93 45.68 -1.74
N ASN A 38 -33.81 44.97 -1.59
CA ASN A 38 -33.41 44.26 -0.36
C ASN A 38 -34.37 43.13 0.06
N GLN A 39 -35.22 42.67 -0.85
CA GLN A 39 -35.98 41.45 -0.67
C GLN A 39 -35.14 40.24 -1.08
N TYR A 40 -35.12 39.23 -0.22
CA TYR A 40 -34.38 38.01 -0.43
C TYR A 40 -35.29 36.80 -0.23
N ARG A 41 -35.17 35.83 -1.13
CA ARG A 41 -35.73 34.49 -0.95
C ARG A 41 -34.57 33.61 -0.44
N VAL A 42 -34.75 33.07 0.75
CA VAL A 42 -33.77 32.21 1.40
C VAL A 42 -34.25 30.77 1.32
N PHE A 43 -33.34 29.88 0.94
CA PHE A 43 -33.57 28.44 0.84
C PHE A 43 -32.77 27.71 1.90
N LEU A 44 -33.37 26.75 2.57
CA LEU A 44 -32.74 25.76 3.40
C LEU A 44 -32.95 24.39 2.80
N ASP A 45 -31.89 23.77 2.33
CA ASP A 45 -31.90 22.42 1.81
C ASP A 45 -31.36 21.46 2.88
N ILE A 46 -32.12 20.41 3.19
CA ILE A 46 -31.75 19.38 4.18
C ILE A 46 -31.84 18.02 3.53
N TYR A 47 -30.82 17.23 3.73
CA TYR A 47 -30.71 15.84 3.27
C TYR A 47 -30.82 14.92 4.48
N LEU A 48 -31.80 14.03 4.46
CA LEU A 48 -32.12 13.11 5.55
C LEU A 48 -31.96 11.67 5.07
N ASP A 49 -31.31 10.81 5.89
CA ASP A 49 -31.39 9.37 5.74
C ASP A 49 -32.83 8.92 6.02
N CYS A 50 -33.45 8.20 5.10
CA CYS A 50 -34.83 7.76 5.20
C CYS A 50 -35.09 6.75 6.33
N ALA A 51 -34.04 6.21 6.97
CA ALA A 51 -34.19 5.43 8.20
C ALA A 51 -34.59 6.31 9.40
N GLY A 52 -34.40 7.65 9.31
CA GLY A 52 -34.80 8.62 10.30
C GLY A 52 -36.30 9.00 10.22
N ALA A 53 -36.76 9.85 11.16
CA ALA A 53 -38.12 10.38 11.14
C ALA A 53 -38.23 11.46 10.06
N PRO A 54 -39.36 11.52 9.31
CA PRO A 54 -39.59 12.57 8.34
C PRO A 54 -39.57 13.98 8.97
N LEU A 55 -38.98 14.93 8.23
CA LEU A 55 -38.92 16.32 8.70
C LEU A 55 -40.28 17.01 8.55
N THR A 56 -40.59 17.86 9.53
CA THR A 56 -41.79 18.68 9.53
C THR A 56 -41.43 20.16 9.35
N THR A 57 -41.57 20.96 10.39
CA THR A 57 -41.27 22.40 10.35
C THR A 57 -39.82 22.65 10.77
N GLN A 58 -39.21 23.69 10.18
CA GLN A 58 -37.87 24.17 10.54
C GLN A 58 -37.92 25.65 10.90
N SER A 59 -36.79 26.12 11.46
CA SER A 59 -36.64 27.56 11.80
C SER A 59 -35.28 28.04 11.29
N LEU A 60 -35.26 29.24 10.70
CA LEU A 60 -34.06 29.92 10.25
C LEU A 60 -33.76 31.10 11.15
N ASN A 61 -32.53 31.25 11.58
CA ASN A 61 -32.05 32.36 12.40
C ASN A 61 -31.34 33.39 11.52
N PHE A 62 -31.66 34.65 11.74
CA PHE A 62 -31.09 35.80 11.05
C PHE A 62 -30.45 36.74 12.06
N SER A 63 -29.22 37.13 11.81
CA SER A 63 -28.52 38.13 12.60
C SER A 63 -27.59 38.97 11.74
N ASN A 64 -27.34 40.21 12.11
CA ASN A 64 -26.37 41.05 11.41
C ASN A 64 -25.51 41.83 12.38
N ASN A 65 -24.43 42.38 11.91
CA ASN A 65 -23.54 43.24 12.70
C ASN A 65 -24.04 44.71 12.86
N CYS A 66 -25.24 45.01 12.30
CA CYS A 66 -25.95 46.28 12.46
C CYS A 66 -27.00 46.24 13.58
N GLY A 67 -27.03 45.17 14.38
CA GLY A 67 -27.87 45.08 15.59
C GLY A 67 -29.23 44.41 15.37
N VAL A 68 -29.51 43.81 14.23
CA VAL A 68 -30.78 43.10 13.96
C VAL A 68 -30.61 41.61 14.19
N THR A 69 -31.53 40.99 14.93
CA THR A 69 -31.62 39.55 15.15
C THR A 69 -33.09 39.14 15.21
N PHE A 70 -33.45 38.07 14.47
CA PHE A 70 -34.78 37.44 14.50
C PHE A 70 -34.72 36.00 14.05
N THR A 71 -35.79 35.25 14.31
CA THR A 71 -35.93 33.86 13.87
C THR A 71 -37.22 33.71 13.09
N ALA A 72 -37.17 33.14 11.90
CA ALA A 72 -38.32 32.70 11.13
C ALA A 72 -38.64 31.26 11.55
N THR A 73 -39.81 31.05 12.11
CA THR A 73 -40.26 29.77 12.66
C THR A 73 -41.36 29.13 11.81
N ASN A 74 -41.58 27.83 12.03
CA ASN A 74 -42.64 27.05 11.40
C ASN A 74 -42.60 27.04 9.86
N LEU A 75 -41.38 27.07 9.29
CA LEU A 75 -41.22 26.87 7.86
C LEU A 75 -41.56 25.41 7.52
N THR A 76 -42.47 25.21 6.57
CA THR A 76 -42.84 23.88 6.03
C THR A 76 -42.06 23.61 4.76
N PRO A 77 -41.72 22.35 4.46
CA PRO A 77 -41.03 22.04 3.22
C PRO A 77 -41.93 22.38 2.02
N VAL A 78 -41.40 23.15 1.09
CA VAL A 78 -42.07 23.50 -0.19
C VAL A 78 -41.87 22.46 -1.26
N PHE A 79 -40.83 21.63 -1.07
CA PHE A 79 -40.44 20.57 -1.98
C PHE A 79 -39.81 19.40 -1.19
N THR A 80 -40.14 18.19 -1.62
CA THR A 80 -39.57 16.96 -1.03
C THR A 80 -39.43 15.93 -2.14
N GLU A 81 -38.23 15.39 -2.28
CA GLU A 81 -37.92 14.33 -3.26
C GLU A 81 -36.98 13.29 -2.69
N GLU A 82 -37.01 12.11 -3.24
CA GLU A 82 -36.00 11.10 -2.98
C GLU A 82 -34.79 11.32 -3.88
N VAL A 83 -33.58 11.41 -3.26
CA VAL A 83 -32.31 11.64 -3.94
C VAL A 83 -31.34 10.49 -3.67
N SER A 84 -31.85 9.29 -3.49
CA SER A 84 -31.06 8.09 -3.24
C SER A 84 -30.18 7.79 -4.45
N PRO A 85 -28.84 7.67 -4.29
CA PRO A 85 -27.92 7.39 -5.39
C PRO A 85 -27.93 5.91 -5.74
N VAL A 86 -29.07 5.40 -6.19
CA VAL A 86 -29.27 4.01 -6.62
C VAL A 86 -29.79 3.98 -8.06
N CYS A 87 -29.63 2.83 -8.71
CA CYS A 87 -30.21 2.65 -10.05
C CYS A 87 -31.73 2.86 -10.02
N PRO A 88 -32.34 3.45 -11.07
CA PRO A 88 -33.79 3.74 -11.08
C PRO A 88 -34.67 2.53 -10.79
N ALA A 89 -34.29 1.33 -11.21
CA ALA A 89 -35.01 0.10 -10.94
C ALA A 89 -34.99 -0.31 -9.45
N ASP A 90 -34.02 0.18 -8.69
CA ASP A 90 -33.78 -0.16 -7.27
C ASP A 90 -34.37 0.89 -6.31
N LEU A 91 -34.87 2.02 -6.79
CA LEU A 91 -35.56 3.02 -5.97
C LEU A 91 -36.64 2.43 -5.06
N PRO A 92 -37.51 1.50 -5.50
CA PRO A 92 -38.51 0.88 -4.62
C PRO A 92 -37.89 0.07 -3.46
N ASN A 93 -36.62 -0.28 -3.54
CA ASN A 93 -35.92 -1.10 -2.55
C ASN A 93 -35.14 -0.25 -1.51
N THR A 94 -35.21 1.07 -1.59
CA THR A 94 -34.55 1.99 -0.65
C THR A 94 -35.28 2.07 0.68
N THR A 95 -34.58 2.52 1.72
CA THR A 95 -35.20 2.80 3.04
C THR A 95 -36.29 3.87 2.96
N CYS A 96 -36.28 4.75 1.95
CA CYS A 96 -37.34 5.71 1.69
C CYS A 96 -38.69 5.06 1.32
N ASN A 97 -38.64 3.85 0.78
CA ASN A 97 -39.80 3.08 0.31
C ASN A 97 -40.01 1.79 1.12
N GLY A 98 -39.35 1.67 2.31
CA GLY A 98 -39.46 0.52 3.20
C GLY A 98 -38.55 -0.66 2.84
N GLY A 99 -37.65 -0.50 1.89
CA GLY A 99 -36.65 -1.50 1.51
C GLY A 99 -35.40 -1.44 2.41
N ALA A 100 -34.33 -2.11 1.95
CA ALA A 100 -33.08 -2.27 2.71
C ALA A 100 -31.91 -1.44 2.14
N LEU A 101 -32.00 -0.94 0.93
CA LEU A 101 -30.97 -0.10 0.33
C LEU A 101 -30.97 1.28 0.99
N ILE A 102 -29.77 1.86 1.16
CA ILE A 102 -29.62 3.19 1.72
C ILE A 102 -30.39 4.21 0.86
N GLY A 103 -31.25 4.99 1.50
CA GLY A 103 -32.08 5.99 0.84
C GLY A 103 -31.96 7.35 1.50
N PHE A 104 -32.03 8.39 0.70
CA PHE A 104 -31.95 9.77 1.14
C PHE A 104 -33.10 10.58 0.59
N ARG A 105 -33.59 11.50 1.40
CA ARG A 105 -34.65 12.44 1.04
C ARG A 105 -34.17 13.86 1.18
N HIS A 106 -34.37 14.66 0.15
CA HIS A 106 -34.11 16.08 0.12
C HIS A 106 -35.38 16.82 0.50
N TYR A 107 -35.24 17.74 1.43
CA TYR A 107 -36.31 18.67 1.85
C TYR A 107 -35.81 20.08 1.58
N ARG A 108 -36.62 20.88 0.88
CA ARG A 108 -36.38 22.31 0.66
C ARG A 108 -37.38 23.12 1.41
N TYR A 109 -36.89 24.06 2.21
CA TYR A 109 -37.67 25.09 2.90
C TYR A 109 -37.32 26.42 2.29
N GLU A 110 -38.31 27.35 2.17
CA GLU A 110 -38.04 28.69 1.68
C GLU A 110 -38.78 29.74 2.48
N ILE A 111 -38.22 30.96 2.48
CA ILE A 111 -38.85 32.15 3.01
C ILE A 111 -38.43 33.37 2.20
N THR A 112 -39.37 34.24 1.90
CA THR A 112 -39.11 35.56 1.28
C THR A 112 -39.26 36.63 2.36
N LEU A 113 -38.26 37.49 2.51
CA LEU A 113 -38.25 38.51 3.54
C LEU A 113 -37.39 39.73 3.13
N PHE A 114 -37.59 40.85 3.83
CA PHE A 114 -36.75 42.04 3.68
C PHE A 114 -35.58 42.00 4.66
N LEU A 115 -34.36 42.19 4.12
CA LEU A 115 -33.14 42.31 4.92
C LEU A 115 -32.65 43.75 4.83
N SER A 116 -32.64 44.46 5.95
CA SER A 116 -32.14 45.84 5.99
C SER A 116 -30.68 45.92 5.51
N PRO A 117 -30.27 47.05 4.85
CA PRO A 117 -28.89 47.18 4.41
C PRO A 117 -27.88 46.99 5.55
N CYS A 118 -26.94 46.10 5.38
CA CYS A 118 -25.87 45.83 6.33
C CYS A 118 -24.69 45.14 5.63
N ASN A 119 -23.46 45.43 6.08
CA ASN A 119 -22.28 44.83 5.46
C ASN A 119 -22.08 43.35 5.78
N ARG A 120 -22.83 42.81 6.75
CA ARG A 120 -22.78 41.37 7.03
C ARG A 120 -24.07 40.89 7.70
N TRP A 121 -24.84 40.14 6.98
CA TRP A 121 -25.87 39.26 7.51
C TRP A 121 -25.28 37.87 7.70
N ASN A 122 -25.73 37.16 8.76
CA ASN A 122 -25.56 35.74 9.00
C ASN A 122 -26.94 35.11 9.03
N ILE A 123 -27.18 34.17 8.13
CA ILE A 123 -28.38 33.36 8.03
C ILE A 123 -27.96 31.95 8.42
N ASN A 124 -28.54 31.39 9.47
CA ASN A 124 -28.11 30.10 9.95
C ASN A 124 -29.23 29.18 10.38
N TRP A 125 -28.92 27.91 10.34
CA TRP A 125 -29.75 26.83 10.82
C TRP A 125 -28.91 25.82 11.58
N TYR A 126 -29.48 25.21 12.61
CA TYR A 126 -28.84 24.17 13.37
C TYR A 126 -29.86 23.18 13.94
N ILE A 127 -29.43 21.96 14.15
CA ILE A 127 -30.24 20.85 14.65
C ILE A 127 -29.35 19.82 15.38
N CYS A 128 -29.92 19.04 16.28
CA CYS A 128 -29.35 17.77 16.76
C CYS A 128 -29.98 16.63 15.93
N CYS A 129 -29.35 15.55 15.63
CA CYS A 129 -27.96 15.13 15.81
C CYS A 129 -27.52 14.48 14.50
N ARG A 130 -26.21 14.52 14.20
CA ARG A 130 -25.66 13.83 13.01
C ARG A 130 -25.66 12.31 13.22
N ASN A 131 -25.53 11.59 12.12
CA ASN A 131 -25.10 10.20 12.13
C ASN A 131 -23.73 10.06 12.81
N THR A 132 -23.43 8.86 13.28
CA THR A 132 -22.06 8.56 13.78
C THR A 132 -21.09 8.64 12.61
N MET A 133 -20.10 9.53 12.71
CA MET A 133 -19.11 9.79 11.67
C MET A 133 -17.75 9.20 12.06
N GLN A 134 -17.07 8.57 11.10
CA GLN A 134 -15.74 7.96 11.29
C GLN A 134 -14.63 8.99 11.59
N ASN A 135 -14.83 10.23 11.17
CA ASN A 135 -13.86 11.31 11.34
C ASN A 135 -14.15 12.23 12.52
N LEU A 136 -15.20 11.97 13.31
CA LEU A 136 -15.54 12.72 14.52
C LEU A 136 -15.43 11.85 15.77
N THR A 137 -15.09 12.47 16.92
CA THR A 137 -15.02 11.78 18.21
C THR A 137 -16.39 11.56 18.83
N THR A 138 -17.39 12.35 18.46
CA THR A 138 -18.78 12.31 18.93
C THR A 138 -19.72 12.58 17.76
N ALA A 139 -21.01 12.37 17.93
CA ALA A 139 -22.05 12.70 16.96
C ALA A 139 -22.78 14.00 17.38
N PRO A 140 -22.18 15.20 17.21
CA PRO A 140 -22.77 16.47 17.59
C PRO A 140 -23.92 16.84 16.62
N GLY A 141 -24.60 17.93 16.92
CA GLY A 141 -25.56 18.54 16.00
C GLY A 141 -24.92 19.01 14.69
N MET A 142 -25.74 19.51 13.79
CA MET A 142 -25.34 20.14 12.52
C MET A 142 -25.63 21.64 12.59
N TYR A 143 -24.73 22.45 12.05
CA TYR A 143 -24.90 23.88 11.88
C TYR A 143 -24.44 24.27 10.48
N VAL A 144 -25.28 25.00 9.76
CA VAL A 144 -24.94 25.59 8.46
C VAL A 144 -25.28 27.08 8.46
N GLU A 145 -24.49 27.85 7.72
CA GLU A 145 -24.68 29.29 7.59
C GLU A 145 -24.44 29.79 6.17
N ALA A 146 -25.10 30.88 5.84
CA ALA A 146 -24.78 31.74 4.71
C ALA A 146 -24.54 33.15 5.21
N THR A 147 -23.59 33.88 4.61
CA THR A 147 -23.37 35.30 4.90
C THR A 147 -23.63 36.13 3.65
N LEU A 148 -24.11 37.33 3.85
CA LEU A 148 -24.49 38.26 2.79
C LEU A 148 -24.07 39.69 3.16
N ASN A 149 -23.50 40.42 2.21
CA ASN A 149 -23.32 41.87 2.27
C ASN A 149 -24.29 42.55 1.31
N ASN A 150 -25.28 43.28 1.84
CA ASN A 150 -26.23 44.03 1.05
C ASN A 150 -26.15 45.56 1.30
N LEU A 151 -25.07 46.04 1.93
CA LEU A 151 -24.94 47.45 2.29
C LEU A 151 -24.85 48.40 1.08
N SER A 152 -24.19 47.96 0.01
CA SER A 152 -23.99 48.76 -1.22
C SER A 152 -25.17 48.82 -2.17
N GLY A 153 -26.30 48.22 -1.82
CA GLY A 153 -27.49 48.11 -2.69
C GLY A 153 -27.30 47.13 -3.86
N ILE A 154 -26.24 46.39 -3.89
CA ILE A 154 -26.02 45.29 -4.87
C ILE A 154 -27.01 44.19 -4.56
N CYS A 155 -27.76 43.80 -5.59
CA CYS A 155 -28.69 42.67 -5.51
C CYS A 155 -27.93 41.40 -5.86
N ASP A 156 -27.27 40.83 -4.86
CA ASP A 156 -26.48 39.62 -4.99
C ASP A 156 -27.24 38.39 -4.56
N SER A 157 -27.18 37.36 -5.38
CA SER A 157 -27.70 36.02 -5.09
C SER A 157 -26.50 35.09 -4.77
N SER A 158 -26.65 34.25 -3.77
CA SER A 158 -25.59 33.31 -3.41
C SER A 158 -25.31 32.27 -4.50
N PRO A 159 -24.14 31.65 -4.49
CA PRO A 159 -23.93 30.44 -5.26
C PRO A 159 -24.99 29.38 -5.00
N ARG A 160 -25.36 28.64 -6.05
CA ARG A 160 -26.29 27.50 -6.01
C ARG A 160 -25.53 26.22 -6.27
N PHE A 161 -25.90 25.16 -5.55
CA PHE A 161 -25.34 23.81 -5.73
C PHE A 161 -26.20 23.02 -6.72
N GLN A 162 -25.59 22.42 -7.72
CA GLN A 162 -26.28 21.64 -8.76
C GLN A 162 -26.38 20.17 -8.39
N ASP A 163 -25.39 19.64 -7.70
CA ASP A 163 -25.45 18.27 -7.17
C ASP A 163 -26.31 18.24 -5.91
N ASN A 164 -27.46 17.59 -5.99
CA ASN A 164 -28.43 17.44 -4.90
C ASN A 164 -28.32 16.07 -4.21
N GLY A 165 -27.33 15.27 -4.53
CA GLY A 165 -27.12 13.93 -3.95
C GLY A 165 -26.29 13.93 -2.67
N ILE A 166 -26.37 12.81 -1.96
CA ILE A 166 -25.38 12.43 -0.92
C ILE A 166 -24.37 11.50 -1.60
N PRO A 167 -23.09 11.89 -1.63
CA PRO A 167 -22.09 11.10 -2.34
C PRO A 167 -21.85 9.74 -1.69
N ILE A 168 -22.08 8.66 -2.44
CA ILE A 168 -21.64 7.31 -2.10
C ILE A 168 -20.39 7.03 -2.92
N VAL A 169 -19.30 6.64 -2.24
CA VAL A 169 -17.99 6.47 -2.85
C VAL A 169 -17.36 5.14 -2.43
N CYS A 170 -16.48 4.62 -3.27
CA CYS A 170 -15.87 3.30 -3.11
C CYS A 170 -14.63 3.34 -2.24
N VAL A 171 -14.51 2.43 -1.27
CA VAL A 171 -13.29 2.26 -0.48
C VAL A 171 -12.13 1.77 -1.37
N ASN A 172 -10.92 2.31 -1.13
CA ASN A 172 -9.70 2.02 -1.88
C ASN A 172 -9.78 2.33 -3.39
N ARG A 173 -10.67 3.24 -3.78
CA ARG A 173 -10.79 3.74 -5.16
C ARG A 173 -10.62 5.25 -5.18
N PRO A 174 -10.02 5.82 -6.25
CA PRO A 174 -9.94 7.26 -6.40
C PRO A 174 -11.33 7.87 -6.56
N VAL A 175 -11.59 8.95 -5.85
CA VAL A 175 -12.84 9.71 -5.87
C VAL A 175 -12.59 11.04 -6.56
N GLN A 176 -13.44 11.37 -7.53
CA GLN A 176 -13.58 12.69 -8.14
C GLN A 176 -15.01 13.16 -7.89
N TYR A 177 -15.15 14.21 -7.08
CA TYR A 177 -16.44 14.75 -6.69
C TYR A 177 -16.47 16.26 -6.78
N ASN A 178 -17.56 16.82 -7.32
CA ASN A 178 -17.78 18.25 -7.37
C ASN A 178 -19.24 18.57 -7.02
N VAL A 179 -19.48 19.58 -6.19
CA VAL A 179 -20.82 20.02 -5.80
C VAL A 179 -21.54 20.80 -6.89
N GLY A 180 -20.86 21.15 -7.97
CA GLY A 180 -21.43 21.92 -9.08
C GLY A 180 -21.90 23.32 -8.65
N ALA A 181 -21.12 24.02 -7.80
CA ALA A 181 -21.51 25.36 -7.39
C ALA A 181 -21.40 26.35 -8.54
N SER A 182 -22.40 27.21 -8.67
CA SER A 182 -22.42 28.27 -9.69
C SER A 182 -23.03 29.55 -9.12
N ASP A 183 -22.40 30.67 -9.43
CA ASP A 183 -22.88 32.00 -9.01
C ASP A 183 -23.79 32.59 -10.07
N PRO A 184 -25.08 32.96 -9.74
CA PRO A 184 -26.00 33.54 -10.69
C PRO A 184 -25.63 34.95 -11.20
N ASN A 185 -24.78 35.65 -10.45
CA ASN A 185 -24.32 37.00 -10.77
C ASN A 185 -22.96 37.01 -11.49
N GLY A 186 -22.34 35.81 -11.68
CA GLY A 186 -21.03 35.67 -12.33
C GLY A 186 -19.86 36.12 -11.45
N HIS A 187 -20.03 36.17 -10.14
CA HIS A 187 -18.95 36.52 -9.23
C HIS A 187 -17.89 35.42 -9.14
N ARG A 188 -16.64 35.82 -8.88
CA ARG A 188 -15.58 34.86 -8.65
C ARG A 188 -15.81 34.06 -7.37
N MET A 189 -15.84 32.76 -7.49
CA MET A 189 -15.95 31.83 -6.37
C MET A 189 -14.60 31.33 -5.92
N VAL A 190 -14.46 31.10 -4.59
CA VAL A 190 -13.31 30.43 -3.99
C VAL A 190 -13.82 29.35 -3.05
N PHE A 191 -13.35 28.12 -3.29
CA PHE A 191 -13.76 26.94 -2.57
C PHE A 191 -12.75 26.57 -1.48
N SER A 192 -13.23 26.12 -0.34
CA SER A 192 -12.37 25.62 0.74
C SER A 192 -13.08 24.56 1.58
N LEU A 193 -12.30 23.65 2.16
CA LEU A 193 -12.76 22.72 3.19
C LEU A 193 -12.63 23.41 4.54
N ILE A 194 -13.72 23.40 5.32
CA ILE A 194 -13.78 24.04 6.63
C ILE A 194 -14.23 23.06 7.72
N ASN A 195 -14.05 23.45 8.97
CA ASN A 195 -14.54 22.67 10.11
C ASN A 195 -16.07 22.57 10.08
N ALA A 196 -16.58 21.34 10.24
CA ALA A 196 -17.97 21.12 10.58
C ALA A 196 -18.28 21.80 11.94
N ARG A 197 -19.51 22.27 12.10
CA ARG A 197 -19.94 23.00 13.29
C ARG A 197 -21.24 22.44 13.86
N TYR A 198 -21.50 22.76 15.11
CA TYR A 198 -22.78 22.60 15.80
C TYR A 198 -23.06 23.86 16.65
N ALA A 199 -24.29 24.08 17.08
CA ALA A 199 -24.62 25.24 17.90
C ALA A 199 -25.26 24.82 19.23
N THR A 200 -24.71 25.35 20.35
CA THR A 200 -25.21 25.23 21.72
C THR A 200 -24.52 26.25 22.65
N PRO A 201 -25.02 27.43 22.84
CA PRO A 201 -25.88 28.29 22.02
C PRO A 201 -25.14 29.03 20.91
N THR A 202 -23.80 28.91 20.82
CA THR A 202 -22.96 29.55 19.80
C THR A 202 -22.37 28.50 18.84
N PRO A 203 -22.13 28.87 17.57
CA PRO A 203 -21.48 27.95 16.62
C PRO A 203 -20.09 27.53 17.12
N THR A 204 -19.91 26.24 17.28
CA THR A 204 -18.66 25.64 17.78
C THR A 204 -18.18 24.59 16.78
N SER A 205 -16.88 24.52 16.55
CA SER A 205 -16.29 23.46 15.72
C SER A 205 -16.44 22.11 16.40
N VAL A 206 -16.76 21.07 15.61
CA VAL A 206 -16.78 19.70 16.09
C VAL A 206 -15.36 19.21 16.41
N THR A 207 -15.25 18.19 17.25
CA THR A 207 -13.96 17.55 17.53
C THR A 207 -13.73 16.40 16.58
N TYR A 208 -12.69 16.53 15.76
CA TYR A 208 -12.25 15.48 14.85
C TYR A 208 -11.41 14.42 15.57
N VAL A 209 -11.38 13.20 15.04
CA VAL A 209 -10.46 12.16 15.50
C VAL A 209 -9.01 12.57 15.21
N THR A 210 -8.05 12.01 15.94
CA THR A 210 -6.62 12.32 15.80
C THR A 210 -6.16 12.20 14.33
N GLY A 211 -5.47 13.24 13.86
CA GLY A 211 -4.97 13.32 12.47
C GLY A 211 -6.02 13.76 11.45
N ARG A 212 -7.21 14.20 11.87
CA ARG A 212 -8.25 14.79 11.01
C ARG A 212 -8.58 16.23 11.46
N SER A 213 -9.09 16.99 10.51
CA SER A 213 -9.54 18.37 10.71
C SER A 213 -10.57 18.74 9.65
N GLY A 214 -11.18 19.92 9.72
CA GLY A 214 -12.07 20.41 8.67
C GLY A 214 -11.37 20.60 7.32
N ALA A 215 -10.11 21.01 7.30
CA ALA A 215 -9.32 21.12 6.09
C ALA A 215 -8.83 19.75 5.55
N SER A 216 -8.82 18.72 6.38
CA SER A 216 -8.43 17.35 6.03
C SER A 216 -9.34 16.33 6.73
N PRO A 217 -10.66 16.34 6.42
CA PRO A 217 -11.62 15.46 7.07
C PRO A 217 -11.46 13.98 6.70
N ILE A 218 -10.92 13.69 5.54
CA ILE A 218 -10.55 12.35 5.04
C ILE A 218 -9.06 12.38 4.68
N ALA A 219 -8.36 11.24 4.79
CA ALA A 219 -6.95 11.18 4.44
C ALA A 219 -6.72 11.50 2.96
N GLY A 220 -5.79 12.38 2.67
CA GLY A 220 -5.42 12.74 1.29
C GLY A 220 -6.46 13.54 0.53
N ILE A 221 -7.52 14.03 1.17
CA ILE A 221 -8.53 14.87 0.52
C ILE A 221 -7.94 16.23 0.17
N SER A 222 -8.25 16.69 -1.03
CA SER A 222 -7.93 18.04 -1.53
C SER A 222 -9.14 18.65 -2.22
N ILE A 223 -9.21 19.97 -2.27
CA ILE A 223 -10.20 20.73 -3.03
C ILE A 223 -9.47 21.76 -3.89
N ASP A 224 -9.84 21.84 -5.16
CA ASP A 224 -9.39 22.92 -6.04
C ASP A 224 -10.11 24.21 -5.67
N PRO A 225 -9.41 25.31 -5.34
CA PRO A 225 -10.02 26.54 -4.87
C PRO A 225 -10.81 27.29 -5.96
N ASN A 226 -10.62 27.02 -7.24
CA ASN A 226 -11.29 27.69 -8.33
C ASN A 226 -12.50 26.90 -8.87
N THR A 227 -12.39 25.58 -8.93
CA THR A 227 -13.43 24.73 -9.52
C THR A 227 -14.27 23.99 -8.46
N GLY A 228 -13.78 23.90 -7.21
CA GLY A 228 -14.41 23.10 -6.17
C GLY A 228 -14.23 21.58 -6.34
N GLN A 229 -13.34 21.15 -7.24
CA GLN A 229 -13.06 19.74 -7.46
C GLN A 229 -12.44 19.10 -6.22
N ILE A 230 -13.07 18.08 -5.69
CA ILE A 230 -12.60 17.28 -4.56
C ILE A 230 -12.02 15.99 -5.10
N SER A 231 -10.83 15.64 -4.59
CA SER A 231 -10.13 14.40 -4.95
C SER A 231 -9.54 13.75 -3.70
N PHE A 232 -9.71 12.43 -3.56
CA PHE A 232 -9.13 11.62 -2.49
C PHE A 232 -9.28 10.13 -2.79
N THR A 233 -8.67 9.28 -1.94
CA THR A 233 -8.87 7.82 -1.97
C THR A 233 -9.16 7.34 -0.54
N PRO A 234 -10.42 7.01 -0.20
CA PRO A 234 -10.77 6.57 1.15
C PRO A 234 -10.25 5.14 1.40
N THR A 235 -9.70 4.89 2.59
CA THR A 235 -9.13 3.59 2.96
C THR A 235 -9.99 2.78 3.93
N THR A 236 -11.05 3.38 4.49
CA THR A 236 -11.95 2.74 5.44
C THR A 236 -13.41 3.09 5.10
N THR A 237 -14.28 2.10 5.27
CA THR A 237 -15.73 2.28 5.07
C THR A 237 -16.37 3.07 6.21
N GLY A 238 -17.53 3.66 5.97
CA GLY A 238 -18.32 4.39 6.95
C GLY A 238 -18.75 5.77 6.48
N TYR A 239 -19.23 6.57 7.41
CA TYR A 239 -19.76 7.91 7.16
C TYR A 239 -18.72 8.96 7.54
N TYR A 240 -18.51 9.96 6.69
CA TYR A 240 -17.53 11.03 6.92
C TYR A 240 -18.18 12.38 6.69
N VAL A 241 -18.06 13.29 7.64
CA VAL A 241 -18.50 14.68 7.41
C VAL A 241 -17.43 15.44 6.64
N VAL A 242 -17.87 16.14 5.59
CA VAL A 242 -17.06 17.06 4.79
C VAL A 242 -17.85 18.36 4.63
N VAL A 243 -17.25 19.49 4.98
CA VAL A 243 -17.90 20.78 4.86
C VAL A 243 -17.17 21.65 3.86
N ILE A 244 -17.90 22.07 2.83
CA ILE A 244 -17.41 22.93 1.76
C ILE A 244 -17.93 24.34 2.00
N GLN A 245 -17.03 25.33 1.98
CA GLN A 245 -17.40 26.73 1.94
C GLN A 245 -17.13 27.29 0.55
N VAL A 246 -18.08 28.03 0.01
CA VAL A 246 -17.91 28.82 -1.21
C VAL A 246 -18.00 30.30 -0.81
N ALA A 247 -16.94 31.02 -1.07
CA ALA A 247 -16.86 32.48 -0.86
C ALA A 247 -16.94 33.17 -2.22
N THR A 248 -17.77 34.21 -2.32
CA THR A 248 -17.95 35.02 -3.52
C THR A 248 -17.31 36.39 -3.39
N TYR A 249 -16.67 36.85 -4.46
CA TYR A 249 -15.93 38.10 -4.49
C TYR A 249 -16.37 38.96 -5.68
N ASP A 250 -16.50 40.27 -5.46
CA ASP A 250 -16.75 41.23 -6.53
C ASP A 250 -15.51 41.40 -7.45
N ALA A 251 -15.65 42.20 -8.52
CA ALA A 251 -14.57 42.47 -9.46
C ALA A 251 -13.35 43.19 -8.82
N ASN A 252 -13.51 43.80 -7.65
CA ASN A 252 -12.45 44.48 -6.90
C ASN A 252 -11.78 43.54 -5.88
N GLY A 253 -12.25 42.30 -5.75
CA GLY A 253 -11.75 41.33 -4.78
C GLY A 253 -12.32 41.45 -3.38
N ASN A 254 -13.39 42.22 -3.18
CA ASN A 254 -14.08 42.31 -1.90
C ASN A 254 -15.02 41.12 -1.70
N LEU A 255 -15.04 40.58 -0.48
CA LEU A 255 -15.95 39.49 -0.12
C LEU A 255 -17.41 39.97 -0.11
N ILE A 256 -18.27 39.37 -0.89
CA ILE A 256 -19.71 39.65 -0.95
C ILE A 256 -20.48 38.73 0.02
N GLY A 257 -20.21 37.45 -0.02
CA GLY A 257 -20.90 36.47 0.79
C GLY A 257 -20.19 35.13 0.87
N THR A 258 -20.69 34.28 1.73
CA THR A 258 -20.26 32.89 1.82
C THR A 258 -21.47 31.98 1.97
N VAL A 259 -21.40 30.81 1.38
CA VAL A 259 -22.33 29.71 1.68
C VAL A 259 -21.54 28.49 2.11
N MET A 260 -22.09 27.71 3.02
CA MET A 260 -21.50 26.44 3.37
C MET A 260 -22.47 25.29 3.08
N ARG A 261 -21.91 24.19 2.63
CA ARG A 261 -22.61 22.92 2.44
C ARG A 261 -21.94 21.87 3.31
N ASP A 262 -22.70 21.36 4.26
CA ASP A 262 -22.31 20.26 5.13
C ASP A 262 -22.81 18.97 4.49
N LEU A 263 -21.92 18.05 4.19
CA LEU A 263 -22.23 16.81 3.48
C LEU A 263 -21.67 15.60 4.24
N MET A 264 -22.41 14.51 4.17
CA MET A 264 -21.96 13.19 4.53
C MET A 264 -21.44 12.44 3.30
N PHE A 265 -20.18 12.03 3.29
CA PHE A 265 -19.69 11.06 2.34
C PHE A 265 -19.90 9.65 2.90
N VAL A 266 -20.52 8.79 2.13
CA VAL A 266 -20.77 7.39 2.47
C VAL A 266 -19.75 6.53 1.74
N VAL A 267 -18.82 5.94 2.48
CA VAL A 267 -17.77 5.07 1.92
C VAL A 267 -18.20 3.62 2.06
N VAL A 268 -18.37 2.92 0.95
CA VAL A 268 -18.83 1.53 0.90
C VAL A 268 -17.88 0.64 0.09
N PRO A 269 -17.91 -0.68 0.28
CA PRO A 269 -17.32 -1.59 -0.69
C PRO A 269 -18.12 -1.55 -1.98
N CYS A 270 -17.45 -1.42 -3.13
CA CYS A 270 -18.08 -1.43 -4.45
C CYS A 270 -17.68 -2.67 -5.25
N SER A 271 -18.54 -3.07 -6.18
CA SER A 271 -18.29 -4.19 -7.10
C SER A 271 -17.41 -3.81 -8.30
N GLY A 272 -17.15 -2.53 -8.53
CA GLY A 272 -16.35 -1.99 -9.64
C GLY A 272 -15.46 -0.84 -9.20
N SER A 273 -15.04 -0.04 -10.15
CA SER A 273 -14.34 1.23 -9.96
C SER A 273 -15.17 2.38 -10.51
N PRO A 274 -15.14 3.58 -9.92
CA PRO A 274 -15.80 4.72 -10.53
C PRO A 274 -15.12 5.12 -11.84
N PRO A 275 -15.88 5.67 -12.81
CA PRO A 275 -15.31 6.33 -13.98
C PRO A 275 -14.32 7.42 -13.54
N THR A 276 -13.28 7.65 -14.32
CA THR A 276 -12.28 8.68 -14.07
C THR A 276 -12.06 9.52 -15.32
N THR A 277 -11.67 10.80 -15.13
CA THR A 277 -11.28 11.69 -16.23
C THR A 277 -9.93 12.33 -15.94
N SER A 278 -9.14 12.55 -16.98
CA SER A 278 -7.88 13.30 -16.92
C SER A 278 -8.09 14.83 -17.11
N GLY A 279 -9.32 15.25 -17.36
CA GLY A 279 -9.67 16.65 -17.63
C GLY A 279 -9.96 16.94 -19.10
N LEU A 280 -9.96 18.23 -19.45
CA LEU A 280 -10.30 18.73 -20.77
C LEU A 280 -9.27 18.36 -21.82
N THR A 281 -9.76 17.89 -22.98
CA THR A 281 -8.94 17.50 -24.14
C THR A 281 -9.63 17.98 -25.43
N GLY A 282 -9.08 17.68 -26.60
CA GLY A 282 -9.73 17.91 -27.89
C GLY A 282 -10.16 19.35 -28.15
N ASN A 283 -9.46 20.34 -27.58
CA ASN A 283 -9.87 21.74 -27.59
C ASN A 283 -9.71 22.40 -28.96
N THR A 284 -10.76 23.12 -29.39
CA THR A 284 -10.74 24.05 -30.51
C THR A 284 -11.29 25.40 -30.09
N GLY A 285 -10.64 26.52 -30.43
CA GLY A 285 -11.16 27.86 -30.22
C GLY A 285 -11.06 28.45 -28.82
N GLY A 286 -10.44 27.73 -27.87
CA GLY A 286 -10.17 28.22 -26.51
C GLY A 286 -8.75 27.88 -26.05
N VAL A 287 -8.38 28.30 -24.84
CA VAL A 287 -7.13 27.93 -24.16
C VAL A 287 -7.49 27.14 -22.90
N VAL A 288 -7.04 25.89 -22.84
CA VAL A 288 -7.25 25.05 -21.64
C VAL A 288 -6.32 25.54 -20.53
N LEU A 289 -6.91 25.89 -19.38
CA LEU A 289 -6.23 26.37 -18.18
C LEU A 289 -6.30 25.28 -17.09
N GLY A 290 -5.44 24.29 -17.19
CA GLY A 290 -5.47 23.14 -16.29
C GLY A 290 -6.53 22.10 -16.67
N PRO A 291 -6.75 21.07 -15.83
CA PRO A 291 -7.59 19.93 -16.19
C PRO A 291 -9.08 20.28 -16.36
N ASN A 292 -9.56 21.35 -15.72
CA ASN A 292 -10.98 21.68 -15.65
C ASN A 292 -11.30 23.13 -15.99
N GLY A 293 -10.36 23.90 -16.55
CA GLY A 293 -10.56 25.30 -16.92
C GLY A 293 -10.34 25.55 -18.40
N ILE A 294 -11.16 26.43 -18.98
CA ILE A 294 -10.97 26.92 -20.35
C ILE A 294 -11.22 28.42 -20.41
N GLU A 295 -10.30 29.13 -21.05
CA GLU A 295 -10.46 30.54 -21.39
C GLU A 295 -10.93 30.65 -22.85
N VAL A 296 -11.94 31.48 -23.09
CA VAL A 296 -12.60 31.60 -24.39
C VAL A 296 -12.76 33.08 -24.80
N CYS A 297 -12.85 33.34 -26.10
CA CYS A 297 -12.97 34.68 -26.60
C CYS A 297 -14.41 35.00 -27.05
N GLN A 298 -14.90 36.20 -26.69
CA GLN A 298 -16.21 36.69 -27.05
C GLN A 298 -16.51 36.52 -28.56
N GLY A 299 -17.68 36.02 -28.89
CA GLY A 299 -18.18 35.86 -30.25
C GLY A 299 -17.49 34.76 -31.07
N ARG A 300 -16.48 34.04 -30.49
CA ARG A 300 -15.86 32.88 -31.13
C ARG A 300 -16.52 31.60 -30.63
N SER A 301 -16.61 30.59 -31.47
CA SER A 301 -17.04 29.26 -31.08
C SER A 301 -15.85 28.45 -30.59
N PHE A 302 -16.07 27.64 -29.59
CA PHE A 302 -15.12 26.63 -29.13
C PHE A 302 -15.81 25.26 -28.97
N CYS A 303 -15.04 24.22 -29.07
CA CYS A 303 -15.42 22.88 -28.62
C CYS A 303 -14.32 22.30 -27.71
N VAL A 304 -14.74 21.54 -26.71
CA VAL A 304 -13.84 20.86 -25.79
C VAL A 304 -14.39 19.47 -25.46
N ASP A 305 -13.49 18.52 -25.34
CA ASP A 305 -13.83 17.14 -24.98
C ASP A 305 -13.44 16.86 -23.53
N LEU A 306 -14.28 16.07 -22.87
CA LEU A 306 -14.03 15.49 -21.57
C LEU A 306 -14.21 13.98 -21.69
N VAL A 307 -13.13 13.23 -21.51
CA VAL A 307 -13.12 11.77 -21.70
C VAL A 307 -13.19 11.09 -20.34
N PHE A 308 -14.16 10.20 -20.18
CA PHE A 308 -14.31 9.34 -19.00
C PHE A 308 -13.94 7.91 -19.37
N THR A 309 -13.14 7.28 -18.53
CA THR A 309 -12.72 5.88 -18.67
C THR A 309 -12.99 5.12 -17.39
N ASP A 310 -13.36 3.86 -17.54
CA ASP A 310 -13.48 2.90 -16.45
C ASP A 310 -12.50 1.74 -16.69
N VAL A 311 -11.85 1.29 -15.62
CA VAL A 311 -10.92 0.15 -15.68
C VAL A 311 -11.64 -1.19 -15.96
N ASP A 312 -12.95 -1.26 -15.71
CA ASP A 312 -13.77 -2.40 -16.09
C ASP A 312 -14.21 -2.24 -17.56
N PRO A 313 -13.71 -3.06 -18.47
CA PRO A 313 -14.03 -2.92 -19.91
C PRO A 313 -15.50 -3.21 -20.23
N ALA A 314 -16.27 -3.84 -19.33
CA ALA A 314 -17.69 -4.10 -19.49
C ALA A 314 -18.57 -2.94 -19.01
N SER A 315 -18.01 -1.93 -18.34
CA SER A 315 -18.75 -0.75 -17.88
C SER A 315 -19.33 0.05 -19.05
N ILE A 316 -20.58 0.46 -18.89
CA ILE A 316 -21.24 1.43 -19.76
C ILE A 316 -21.33 2.73 -18.99
N ILE A 317 -20.56 3.73 -19.43
CA ILE A 317 -20.49 5.03 -18.79
C ILE A 317 -21.58 5.94 -19.39
N SER A 318 -22.42 6.47 -18.53
CA SER A 318 -23.40 7.53 -18.85
C SER A 318 -22.86 8.87 -18.38
N VAL A 319 -22.89 9.90 -19.22
CA VAL A 319 -22.42 11.25 -18.89
C VAL A 319 -23.55 12.26 -19.07
N VAL A 320 -23.77 13.10 -18.06
CA VAL A 320 -24.78 14.16 -18.06
C VAL A 320 -24.17 15.50 -17.64
N SER A 321 -24.78 16.61 -18.08
CA SER A 321 -24.35 17.97 -17.73
C SER A 321 -25.53 18.93 -17.70
N ASP A 322 -25.42 20.00 -16.93
CA ASP A 322 -26.35 21.13 -16.88
C ASP A 322 -26.11 22.20 -17.96
N VAL A 323 -25.10 21.99 -18.84
CA VAL A 323 -24.57 23.02 -19.75
C VAL A 323 -25.65 23.60 -20.68
N THR A 324 -26.51 22.78 -21.29
CA THR A 324 -27.50 23.24 -22.26
C THR A 324 -28.59 24.10 -21.62
N THR A 325 -28.85 23.94 -20.33
CA THR A 325 -29.77 24.80 -19.57
C THR A 325 -29.14 26.11 -19.12
N ARG A 326 -27.80 26.13 -18.99
CA ARG A 326 -27.06 27.25 -18.42
C ARG A 326 -26.40 28.14 -19.47
N LEU A 327 -25.99 27.56 -20.59
CA LEU A 327 -25.40 28.25 -21.73
C LEU A 327 -26.31 28.09 -22.94
N PRO A 328 -27.20 29.07 -23.21
CA PRO A 328 -28.09 29.01 -24.37
C PRO A 328 -27.31 28.87 -25.68
N GLY A 329 -27.78 27.98 -26.53
CA GLY A 329 -27.14 27.69 -27.81
C GLY A 329 -25.91 26.76 -27.74
N SER A 330 -25.54 26.27 -26.54
CA SER A 330 -24.53 25.23 -26.42
C SER A 330 -25.05 23.86 -26.86
N THR A 331 -24.13 23.00 -27.26
CA THR A 331 -24.39 21.59 -27.54
C THR A 331 -23.55 20.71 -26.62
N PHE A 332 -24.12 19.61 -26.17
CA PHE A 332 -23.45 18.61 -25.36
C PHE A 332 -23.76 17.24 -25.92
N GLN A 333 -22.74 16.57 -26.44
CA GLN A 333 -22.88 15.26 -27.08
C GLN A 333 -21.97 14.25 -26.43
N VAL A 334 -22.47 13.04 -26.19
CA VAL A 334 -21.69 11.95 -25.62
C VAL A 334 -21.57 10.85 -26.66
N THR A 335 -20.34 10.40 -26.91
CA THR A 335 -20.02 9.33 -27.84
C THR A 335 -19.17 8.25 -27.16
N GLY A 336 -19.36 6.99 -27.58
CA GLY A 336 -18.70 5.85 -26.92
C GLY A 336 -19.38 5.48 -25.59
N THR A 337 -18.95 4.39 -25.02
CA THR A 337 -19.46 3.85 -23.74
C THR A 337 -18.35 3.63 -22.70
N ASN A 338 -17.16 3.22 -23.14
CA ASN A 338 -15.96 3.13 -22.34
C ASN A 338 -14.74 3.01 -23.28
N PRO A 339 -14.00 4.09 -23.55
CA PRO A 339 -14.21 5.45 -23.03
C PRO A 339 -15.50 6.12 -23.54
N ALA A 340 -16.11 6.96 -22.69
CA ALA A 340 -17.19 7.87 -23.05
C ALA A 340 -16.62 9.28 -23.21
N THR A 341 -16.76 9.86 -24.40
CA THR A 341 -16.31 11.22 -24.71
C THR A 341 -17.50 12.18 -24.72
N ALA A 342 -17.49 13.15 -23.84
CA ALA A 342 -18.45 14.24 -23.79
C ALA A 342 -17.87 15.48 -24.47
N THR A 343 -18.47 15.92 -25.57
CA THR A 343 -18.06 17.11 -26.32
C THR A 343 -19.00 18.25 -26.03
N LEU A 344 -18.48 19.34 -25.47
CA LEU A 344 -19.16 20.61 -25.28
C LEU A 344 -18.72 21.58 -26.37
N CYS A 345 -19.69 22.10 -27.15
CA CYS A 345 -19.43 23.22 -28.07
C CYS A 345 -20.36 24.39 -27.75
N TRP A 346 -19.83 25.61 -27.85
CA TRP A 346 -20.60 26.83 -27.61
C TRP A 346 -20.00 28.02 -28.35
N THR A 347 -20.89 28.96 -28.80
CA THR A 347 -20.45 30.28 -29.29
C THR A 347 -20.53 31.26 -28.13
N VAL A 348 -19.42 31.85 -27.77
CA VAL A 348 -19.23 32.60 -26.53
C VAL A 348 -20.06 33.87 -26.48
N ASP A 349 -20.95 33.94 -25.49
CA ASP A 349 -21.59 35.19 -25.03
C ASP A 349 -21.04 35.54 -23.64
N GLN A 350 -20.26 36.62 -23.56
CA GLN A 350 -19.56 37.04 -22.36
C GLN A 350 -20.51 37.33 -21.17
N SER A 351 -21.78 37.61 -21.41
CA SER A 351 -22.76 37.88 -20.36
C SER A 351 -22.98 36.68 -19.42
N TYR A 352 -22.59 35.48 -19.85
CA TYR A 352 -22.71 34.25 -19.07
C TYR A 352 -21.40 33.89 -18.32
N LEU A 353 -20.32 34.64 -18.50
CA LEU A 353 -18.98 34.29 -17.98
C LEU A 353 -18.54 35.20 -16.81
N PRO A 354 -17.76 34.70 -15.83
CA PRO A 354 -17.30 33.31 -15.71
C PRO A 354 -18.41 32.34 -15.24
N ILE A 355 -18.31 31.07 -15.63
CA ILE A 355 -19.29 30.06 -15.23
C ILE A 355 -18.62 28.71 -14.96
N ASN A 356 -19.12 27.99 -13.92
CA ASN A 356 -18.81 26.58 -13.69
C ASN A 356 -19.94 25.70 -14.23
N ILE A 357 -19.63 24.74 -15.06
CA ILE A 357 -20.54 23.75 -15.63
C ILE A 357 -20.25 22.41 -15.00
N LEU A 358 -21.26 21.79 -14.37
CA LEU A 358 -21.13 20.46 -13.79
C LEU A 358 -21.24 19.38 -14.88
N VAL A 359 -20.37 18.40 -14.82
CA VAL A 359 -20.40 17.16 -15.63
C VAL A 359 -20.31 15.97 -14.68
N GLN A 360 -21.26 15.06 -14.80
CA GLN A 360 -21.33 13.84 -13.98
C GLN A 360 -21.28 12.62 -14.87
N ALA A 361 -20.44 11.66 -14.49
CA ALA A 361 -20.34 10.35 -15.13
C ALA A 361 -20.74 9.26 -14.13
N SER A 362 -21.49 8.28 -14.60
CA SER A 362 -21.86 7.10 -13.83
C SER A 362 -21.69 5.84 -14.65
N ASP A 363 -21.27 4.76 -14.03
CA ASP A 363 -21.27 3.42 -14.63
C ASP A 363 -22.67 2.78 -14.52
N ASN A 364 -22.82 1.58 -15.07
CA ASN A 364 -24.04 0.79 -15.04
C ASN A 364 -24.08 -0.25 -13.90
N ASN A 365 -23.23 -0.13 -12.89
CA ASN A 365 -23.26 -1.03 -11.74
C ASN A 365 -24.49 -0.75 -10.87
N CYS A 366 -25.30 -1.78 -10.63
CA CYS A 366 -26.48 -1.70 -9.78
C CYS A 366 -26.31 -2.61 -8.55
N PRO A 367 -26.94 -2.28 -7.43
CA PRO A 367 -27.94 -1.25 -7.18
C PRO A 367 -27.41 0.17 -6.99
N ILE A 368 -26.08 0.33 -6.75
CA ILE A 368 -25.45 1.63 -6.53
C ILE A 368 -24.44 1.86 -7.65
N PRO A 369 -24.70 2.77 -8.60
CA PRO A 369 -23.75 3.09 -9.66
C PRO A 369 -22.53 3.81 -9.06
N ASN A 370 -21.35 3.49 -9.56
CA ASN A 370 -20.17 4.27 -9.19
C ASN A 370 -20.17 5.57 -9.99
N THR A 371 -19.93 6.68 -9.33
CA THR A 371 -20.06 8.01 -9.91
C THR A 371 -18.79 8.83 -9.77
N ALA A 372 -18.55 9.69 -10.76
CA ALA A 372 -17.56 10.77 -10.69
C ALA A 372 -18.20 12.06 -11.16
N SER A 373 -17.89 13.17 -10.51
CA SER A 373 -18.35 14.49 -10.94
C SER A 373 -17.18 15.46 -11.02
N THR A 374 -17.21 16.30 -12.05
CA THR A 374 -16.23 17.37 -12.27
C THR A 374 -16.95 18.63 -12.75
N SER A 375 -16.31 19.79 -12.63
CA SER A 375 -16.83 21.02 -13.24
C SER A 375 -15.86 21.60 -14.25
N ILE A 376 -16.40 22.21 -15.28
CA ILE A 376 -15.65 22.98 -16.28
C ILE A 376 -15.81 24.47 -15.93
N LEU A 377 -14.71 25.13 -15.57
CA LEU A 377 -14.68 26.59 -15.41
C LEU A 377 -14.41 27.26 -16.76
N ILE A 378 -15.39 28.02 -17.25
CA ILE A 378 -15.27 28.79 -18.49
C ILE A 378 -15.10 30.26 -18.14
N THR A 379 -14.00 30.87 -18.61
CA THR A 379 -13.65 32.28 -18.38
C THR A 379 -13.50 33.04 -19.71
N ALA A 380 -13.73 34.35 -19.68
CA ALA A 380 -13.56 35.20 -20.86
C ALA A 380 -12.15 35.79 -20.93
N ALA A 381 -11.58 35.82 -22.13
CA ALA A 381 -10.35 36.50 -22.45
C ALA A 381 -10.60 37.85 -23.14
N THR A 382 -9.69 38.82 -22.91
CA THR A 382 -9.60 40.05 -23.69
C THR A 382 -8.45 39.93 -24.70
N PRO A 383 -8.58 40.47 -25.93
CA PRO A 383 -7.47 40.45 -26.88
C PRO A 383 -6.20 41.13 -26.28
N PRO A 384 -5.02 40.54 -26.42
CA PRO A 384 -3.77 41.16 -25.96
C PRO A 384 -3.45 42.41 -26.78
N PRO A 385 -2.76 43.43 -26.19
CA PRO A 385 -2.46 44.66 -26.87
C PRO A 385 -1.42 44.50 -28.00
N PHE A 386 -0.62 43.45 -27.99
CA PHE A 386 0.38 43.09 -29.01
C PHE A 386 0.25 41.60 -29.34
N PRO A 387 0.60 41.16 -30.58
CA PRO A 387 0.65 39.75 -30.90
C PRO A 387 1.64 39.02 -29.96
N PRO A 388 1.22 37.96 -29.33
CA PRO A 388 2.11 37.16 -28.46
C PRO A 388 3.15 36.41 -29.31
N ASP A 389 4.35 36.22 -28.76
CA ASP A 389 5.45 35.44 -29.35
C ASP A 389 5.84 34.30 -28.39
N ALA A 390 5.57 33.08 -28.78
CA ALA A 390 5.95 31.90 -28.01
C ALA A 390 7.42 31.46 -28.25
N GLY A 391 8.10 32.09 -29.18
CA GLY A 391 9.42 31.70 -29.61
C GLY A 391 9.44 30.61 -30.67
N LEU A 392 10.56 29.93 -30.84
CA LEU A 392 10.76 28.88 -31.85
C LEU A 392 10.79 27.49 -31.20
N ASP A 393 10.32 26.51 -31.97
CA ASP A 393 10.36 25.09 -31.58
C ASP A 393 11.80 24.63 -31.31
N ALA A 394 11.94 23.75 -30.34
CA ALA A 394 13.22 23.19 -29.92
C ALA A 394 13.11 21.68 -29.59
N SER A 395 14.27 21.07 -29.41
CA SER A 395 14.35 19.68 -28.92
C SER A 395 15.45 19.54 -27.87
N VAL A 396 15.23 18.64 -26.92
CA VAL A 396 16.20 18.26 -25.91
C VAL A 396 16.11 16.79 -25.63
N SER A 397 17.26 16.13 -25.51
CA SER A 397 17.32 14.74 -25.04
C SER A 397 17.86 14.70 -23.61
N THR A 398 17.38 13.76 -22.81
CA THR A 398 17.79 13.59 -21.41
C THR A 398 17.60 12.16 -20.95
N CYS A 399 18.19 11.83 -19.81
CA CYS A 399 18.13 10.52 -19.20
C CYS A 399 17.17 10.49 -18.01
N ALA A 400 16.60 9.33 -17.71
CA ALA A 400 15.91 9.13 -16.45
C ALA A 400 16.88 9.43 -15.26
N GLY A 401 16.47 10.29 -14.34
CA GLY A 401 17.29 10.67 -13.18
C GLY A 401 18.31 11.80 -13.43
N ALA A 402 18.34 12.42 -14.62
CA ALA A 402 19.06 13.65 -14.85
C ALA A 402 18.42 14.82 -14.05
N ALA A 403 19.15 15.92 -13.91
CA ALA A 403 18.62 17.13 -13.28
C ALA A 403 17.40 17.68 -14.05
N PRO A 404 16.44 18.30 -13.34
CA PRO A 404 15.31 18.95 -13.98
C PRO A 404 15.72 19.96 -15.05
N ILE A 405 14.92 20.05 -16.12
CA ILE A 405 15.19 20.91 -17.29
C ILE A 405 14.13 22.00 -17.35
N ASP A 406 14.54 23.25 -17.34
CA ASP A 406 13.66 24.38 -17.66
C ASP A 406 13.43 24.41 -19.19
N LEU A 407 12.22 24.09 -19.60
CA LEU A 407 11.84 24.01 -21.01
C LEU A 407 11.77 25.42 -21.67
N PHE A 408 11.44 26.45 -20.88
CA PHE A 408 11.39 27.84 -21.39
C PHE A 408 12.75 28.29 -21.91
N LEU A 409 13.81 27.93 -21.21
CA LEU A 409 15.19 28.23 -21.62
C LEU A 409 15.66 27.45 -22.86
N ARG A 410 14.86 26.48 -23.32
CA ARG A 410 15.16 25.69 -24.54
C ARG A 410 14.48 26.23 -25.78
N LEU A 411 13.43 27.04 -25.62
CA LEU A 411 12.77 27.69 -26.73
C LEU A 411 13.75 28.61 -27.46
N GLY A 412 13.68 28.65 -28.80
CA GLY A 412 14.42 29.57 -29.61
C GLY A 412 13.74 30.95 -29.71
N GLY A 413 14.40 31.94 -30.27
CA GLY A 413 13.85 33.28 -30.42
C GLY A 413 13.89 34.09 -29.11
N ALA A 414 12.86 34.90 -28.89
CA ALA A 414 12.69 35.73 -27.70
C ALA A 414 11.27 35.56 -27.13
N PRO A 415 10.96 34.39 -26.58
CA PRO A 415 9.59 34.10 -26.15
C PRO A 415 9.11 35.05 -25.05
N ASP A 416 7.85 35.47 -25.15
CA ASP A 416 7.17 36.24 -24.12
C ASP A 416 6.99 35.37 -22.86
N ALA A 417 7.29 35.94 -21.70
CA ALA A 417 7.12 35.24 -20.42
C ALA A 417 5.64 35.18 -19.99
N GLY A 418 5.31 34.22 -19.10
CA GLY A 418 3.99 34.12 -18.50
C GLY A 418 2.99 33.25 -19.26
N GLY A 419 3.43 32.56 -20.32
CA GLY A 419 2.61 31.55 -20.99
C GLY A 419 2.43 30.27 -20.18
N ALA A 420 1.55 29.40 -20.64
CA ALA A 420 1.23 28.13 -20.03
C ALA A 420 1.89 26.95 -20.76
N TRP A 421 2.34 25.97 -20.03
CA TRP A 421 2.87 24.73 -20.57
C TRP A 421 1.84 23.60 -20.54
N THR A 422 1.82 22.81 -21.61
CA THR A 422 1.07 21.55 -21.65
C THR A 422 2.02 20.39 -21.90
N ALA A 423 1.80 19.30 -21.18
CA ALA A 423 2.54 18.05 -21.34
C ALA A 423 2.05 17.26 -22.58
N PRO A 424 2.80 16.26 -23.04
CA PRO A 424 2.31 15.28 -24.00
C PRO A 424 0.99 14.66 -23.50
N GLY A 425 -0.08 14.72 -24.33
CA GLY A 425 -1.43 14.28 -23.93
C GLY A 425 -2.34 15.40 -23.39
N GLY A 426 -1.87 16.66 -23.30
CA GLY A 426 -2.70 17.84 -23.08
C GLY A 426 -2.87 18.30 -21.63
N GLY A 427 -2.28 17.64 -20.65
CA GLY A 427 -2.30 18.09 -19.25
C GLY A 427 -1.43 19.32 -19.00
N THR A 428 -1.77 20.13 -17.99
CA THR A 428 -0.94 21.28 -17.58
C THR A 428 0.42 20.85 -17.06
N HIS A 429 1.43 21.66 -17.32
CA HIS A 429 2.81 21.42 -16.89
C HIS A 429 3.45 22.69 -16.33
N SER A 430 4.39 22.54 -15.42
CA SER A 430 5.09 23.69 -14.80
C SER A 430 6.09 24.39 -15.70
N GLY A 431 6.45 23.78 -16.83
CA GLY A 431 7.57 24.19 -17.67
C GLY A 431 8.93 23.65 -17.22
N THR A 432 8.99 22.99 -16.08
CA THR A 432 10.21 22.31 -15.59
C THR A 432 10.05 20.81 -15.74
N PHE A 433 10.66 20.24 -16.75
CA PHE A 433 10.65 18.80 -17.03
C PHE A 433 11.49 18.03 -16.00
N GLN A 434 10.92 17.02 -15.37
CA GLN A 434 11.60 16.13 -14.42
C GLN A 434 11.85 14.77 -15.07
N PRO A 435 13.10 14.46 -15.47
CA PRO A 435 13.43 13.20 -16.09
C PRO A 435 13.08 11.99 -15.20
N GLY A 436 12.41 10.98 -15.77
CA GLY A 436 11.94 9.79 -15.05
C GLY A 436 10.63 9.96 -14.29
N VAL A 437 10.07 11.17 -14.23
CA VAL A 437 8.76 11.46 -13.63
C VAL A 437 7.79 11.91 -14.71
N ASP A 438 8.19 12.89 -15.51
CA ASP A 438 7.36 13.47 -16.56
C ASP A 438 7.40 12.61 -17.83
N PRO A 439 6.29 12.52 -18.59
CA PRO A 439 6.25 11.78 -19.85
C PRO A 439 7.12 12.43 -20.92
N TYR A 440 7.89 11.62 -21.63
CA TYR A 440 8.64 12.10 -22.79
C TYR A 440 7.71 12.39 -23.97
N GLY A 441 8.04 13.40 -24.77
CA GLY A 441 7.23 13.81 -25.91
C GLY A 441 7.25 15.30 -26.15
N ILE A 442 6.18 15.81 -26.77
CA ILE A 442 6.06 17.21 -27.16
C ILE A 442 5.40 18.00 -26.03
N TYR A 443 6.14 18.95 -25.49
CA TYR A 443 5.65 19.98 -24.59
C TYR A 443 5.34 21.23 -25.37
N SER A 444 4.16 21.82 -25.19
CA SER A 444 3.77 23.03 -25.89
C SER A 444 3.72 24.20 -24.91
N TYR A 445 4.41 25.26 -25.28
CA TYR A 445 4.35 26.56 -24.63
C TYR A 445 3.36 27.43 -25.37
N ILE A 446 2.37 27.92 -24.66
CA ILE A 446 1.30 28.77 -25.23
C ILE A 446 1.32 30.07 -24.48
N VAL A 447 1.55 31.17 -25.22
CA VAL A 447 1.49 32.52 -24.71
C VAL A 447 0.33 33.27 -25.36
N GLY A 448 -0.23 34.23 -24.65
CA GLY A 448 -1.45 34.92 -25.05
C GLY A 448 -2.69 34.35 -24.37
N ASN A 449 -3.86 34.47 -24.98
CA ASN A 449 -5.13 34.05 -24.45
C ASN A 449 -6.04 33.45 -25.54
N ALA A 450 -7.31 33.20 -25.22
CA ALA A 450 -8.25 32.62 -26.18
C ALA A 450 -8.54 33.50 -27.40
N CYS A 451 -8.27 34.80 -27.32
CA CYS A 451 -8.49 35.75 -28.43
C CYS A 451 -7.31 35.83 -29.42
N ASP A 452 -6.11 35.82 -28.92
CA ASP A 452 -4.88 35.78 -29.70
C ASP A 452 -3.80 35.07 -28.92
N ARG A 453 -3.13 34.12 -29.58
CA ARG A 453 -2.13 33.25 -28.93
C ARG A 453 -1.12 32.74 -29.94
N ASP A 454 0.08 32.52 -29.48
CA ASP A 454 1.13 31.81 -30.17
C ASP A 454 1.58 30.55 -29.41
N THR A 455 2.14 29.59 -30.11
CA THR A 455 2.53 28.30 -29.56
C THR A 455 3.87 27.85 -30.10
N ALA A 456 4.81 27.60 -29.22
CA ALA A 456 6.08 26.92 -29.54
C ALA A 456 6.17 25.58 -28.81
N ARG A 457 6.98 24.67 -29.33
CA ARG A 457 7.09 23.30 -28.85
C ARG A 457 8.52 22.94 -28.43
N VAL A 458 8.65 22.20 -27.36
CA VAL A 458 9.90 21.54 -26.98
C VAL A 458 9.68 20.03 -27.03
N THR A 459 10.37 19.36 -27.94
CA THR A 459 10.36 17.90 -28.00
C THR A 459 11.38 17.35 -27.02
N VAL A 460 10.93 16.67 -25.98
CA VAL A 460 11.79 16.00 -25.00
C VAL A 460 11.84 14.51 -25.32
N SER A 461 13.05 14.02 -25.61
CA SER A 461 13.29 12.60 -25.86
C SER A 461 14.11 11.98 -24.74
N GLN A 462 13.84 10.70 -24.47
CA GLN A 462 14.67 9.93 -23.57
C GLN A 462 15.85 9.31 -24.32
N ASP A 463 17.06 9.60 -23.85
CA ASP A 463 18.20 8.79 -24.22
C ASP A 463 18.22 7.52 -23.35
N ALA A 464 18.46 6.40 -23.98
CA ALA A 464 18.65 5.15 -23.25
C ALA A 464 19.94 5.26 -22.43
N GLY A 465 19.79 5.53 -21.15
CA GLY A 465 20.93 5.44 -20.22
C GLY A 465 21.42 4.00 -20.11
N PRO A 466 22.66 3.79 -19.65
CA PRO A 466 23.15 2.45 -19.43
C PRO A 466 22.33 1.76 -18.35
N ASP A 467 22.03 0.48 -18.56
CA ASP A 467 21.36 -0.38 -17.59
C ASP A 467 22.39 -1.32 -16.96
N ALA A 468 22.66 -1.17 -15.68
CA ALA A 468 23.49 -2.10 -14.94
C ALA A 468 22.69 -3.31 -14.39
N GLY A 469 21.38 -3.32 -14.64
CA GLY A 469 20.46 -4.29 -14.06
C GLY A 469 20.06 -3.94 -12.63
N THR A 470 19.48 -4.90 -11.94
CA THR A 470 19.10 -4.77 -10.53
C THR A 470 19.99 -5.64 -9.64
N ASN A 471 20.09 -5.24 -8.37
CA ASN A 471 20.95 -5.93 -7.40
C ASN A 471 20.56 -7.40 -7.25
N GLY A 472 21.59 -8.26 -7.21
CA GLY A 472 21.45 -9.67 -6.97
C GLY A 472 22.07 -10.10 -5.63
N THR A 473 21.73 -11.29 -5.22
CA THR A 473 22.36 -11.96 -4.07
C THR A 473 22.59 -13.43 -4.41
N VAL A 474 23.70 -13.97 -3.92
CA VAL A 474 23.96 -15.40 -4.01
C VAL A 474 24.55 -15.90 -2.71
N THR A 475 24.09 -17.05 -2.27
CA THR A 475 24.68 -17.77 -1.14
C THR A 475 25.37 -18.99 -1.67
N LEU A 476 26.65 -19.12 -1.38
CA LEU A 476 27.53 -20.19 -1.87
C LEU A 476 28.14 -20.97 -0.71
N CYS A 477 28.58 -22.17 -1.01
CA CYS A 477 29.50 -22.90 -0.14
C CYS A 477 30.94 -22.55 -0.51
N SER A 478 31.84 -22.49 0.45
CA SER A 478 33.26 -22.29 0.20
C SER A 478 33.91 -23.37 -0.68
N SER A 479 33.22 -24.47 -0.92
CA SER A 479 33.58 -25.53 -1.85
C SER A 479 32.83 -25.51 -3.18
N SER A 480 32.02 -24.49 -3.45
CA SER A 480 31.28 -24.38 -4.71
C SER A 480 32.20 -24.07 -5.88
N ALA A 481 31.76 -24.45 -7.07
CA ALA A 481 32.42 -24.04 -8.30
C ALA A 481 32.29 -22.52 -8.52
N PRO A 482 33.23 -21.92 -9.30
CA PRO A 482 33.14 -20.52 -9.66
C PRO A 482 31.83 -20.12 -10.33
N VAL A 483 31.32 -18.91 -10.01
CA VAL A 483 30.04 -18.37 -10.48
C VAL A 483 30.27 -17.04 -11.19
N VAL A 484 29.64 -16.89 -12.37
CA VAL A 484 29.64 -15.62 -13.12
C VAL A 484 28.59 -14.68 -12.51
N LEU A 485 29.03 -13.62 -11.86
CA LEU A 485 28.13 -12.71 -11.14
C LEU A 485 27.20 -11.92 -12.06
N PHE A 486 27.58 -11.71 -13.32
CA PHE A 486 26.73 -11.02 -14.29
C PHE A 486 25.36 -11.71 -14.47
N THR A 487 25.33 -13.04 -14.40
CA THR A 487 24.09 -13.80 -14.55
C THR A 487 23.15 -13.71 -13.34
N LEU A 488 23.61 -13.11 -12.25
CA LEU A 488 22.88 -12.95 -11.01
C LEU A 488 22.27 -11.53 -10.86
N LEU A 489 22.65 -10.63 -11.74
CA LEU A 489 21.99 -9.33 -11.85
C LEU A 489 20.60 -9.57 -12.43
N GLY A 490 19.62 -8.89 -11.83
CA GLY A 490 18.25 -8.89 -12.34
C GLY A 490 18.08 -7.87 -13.47
N GLY A 491 16.93 -7.91 -14.15
CA GLY A 491 16.64 -7.05 -15.29
C GLY A 491 17.36 -7.49 -16.56
N THR A 492 17.79 -6.53 -17.37
CA THR A 492 18.50 -6.74 -18.64
C THR A 492 19.78 -5.92 -18.68
N PRO A 493 20.78 -6.25 -17.83
CA PRO A 493 21.99 -5.44 -17.75
C PRO A 493 22.75 -5.38 -19.06
N ASP A 494 23.24 -4.19 -19.42
CA ASP A 494 24.12 -4.00 -20.57
C ASP A 494 25.45 -4.72 -20.35
N ALA A 495 25.92 -5.41 -21.38
CA ALA A 495 27.19 -6.07 -21.36
C ALA A 495 28.36 -5.08 -21.50
N GLY A 496 29.56 -5.47 -21.01
CA GLY A 496 30.78 -4.67 -21.20
C GLY A 496 31.09 -3.67 -20.09
N GLY A 497 30.29 -3.64 -19.03
CA GLY A 497 30.63 -2.89 -17.81
C GLY A 497 31.81 -3.46 -17.05
N ALA A 498 32.28 -2.73 -16.07
CA ALA A 498 33.42 -3.09 -15.22
C ALA A 498 32.95 -3.59 -13.85
N TRP A 499 33.60 -4.64 -13.35
CA TRP A 499 33.35 -5.16 -12.02
C TRP A 499 34.39 -4.64 -11.01
N THR A 500 33.96 -4.36 -9.80
CA THR A 500 34.76 -3.96 -8.68
C THR A 500 34.48 -4.89 -7.49
N ALA A 501 35.56 -5.41 -6.90
CA ALA A 501 35.49 -6.25 -5.71
C ALA A 501 35.18 -5.45 -4.43
N PRO A 502 34.75 -6.11 -3.35
CA PRO A 502 34.67 -5.48 -2.04
C PRO A 502 36.05 -4.86 -1.66
N GLY A 503 36.06 -3.55 -1.34
CA GLY A 503 37.28 -2.81 -1.08
C GLY A 503 37.88 -2.04 -2.27
N GLY A 504 37.26 -2.07 -3.47
CA GLY A 504 37.54 -1.15 -4.57
C GLY A 504 38.50 -1.64 -5.65
N GLY A 505 38.98 -2.87 -5.59
CA GLY A 505 39.87 -3.46 -6.60
C GLY A 505 39.09 -3.92 -7.86
N SER A 506 39.74 -3.89 -9.04
CA SER A 506 39.17 -4.44 -10.28
C SER A 506 38.91 -5.95 -10.13
N PHE A 507 37.80 -6.40 -10.74
CA PHE A 507 37.36 -7.79 -10.64
C PHE A 507 36.93 -8.32 -12.01
N SER A 508 37.14 -9.62 -12.26
CA SER A 508 36.86 -10.23 -13.58
C SER A 508 35.36 -10.51 -13.86
N GLY A 509 34.52 -10.42 -12.83
CA GLY A 509 33.11 -10.79 -12.90
C GLY A 509 32.81 -12.26 -12.59
N THR A 510 33.87 -13.11 -12.39
CA THR A 510 33.70 -14.51 -11.98
C THR A 510 34.17 -14.68 -10.55
N TYR A 511 33.24 -15.00 -9.68
CA TYR A 511 33.54 -15.27 -8.26
C TYR A 511 33.93 -16.74 -8.08
N ASP A 512 35.14 -16.96 -7.51
CA ASP A 512 35.62 -18.25 -7.10
C ASP A 512 35.80 -18.29 -5.58
N PRO A 513 35.02 -19.11 -4.85
CA PRO A 513 35.10 -19.19 -3.40
C PRO A 513 36.49 -19.55 -2.85
N ALA A 514 37.33 -20.21 -3.66
CA ALA A 514 38.67 -20.58 -3.26
C ALA A 514 39.68 -19.40 -3.30
N VAL A 515 39.34 -18.32 -3.99
CA VAL A 515 40.26 -17.19 -4.27
C VAL A 515 39.71 -15.86 -3.77
N HIS A 516 38.39 -15.68 -3.85
CA HIS A 516 37.74 -14.41 -3.56
C HIS A 516 36.97 -14.48 -2.24
N GLY A 517 36.95 -13.37 -1.49
CA GLY A 517 36.19 -13.31 -0.25
C GLY A 517 34.74 -12.90 -0.46
N PRO A 518 33.80 -13.31 0.44
CA PRO A 518 32.42 -12.87 0.39
C PRO A 518 32.31 -11.36 0.57
N GLY A 519 31.22 -10.78 0.06
CA GLY A 519 30.97 -9.34 0.13
C GLY A 519 30.18 -8.82 -1.06
N THR A 520 30.14 -7.50 -1.21
CA THR A 520 29.39 -6.85 -2.26
C THR A 520 30.30 -6.50 -3.44
N TYR A 521 30.01 -7.10 -4.57
CA TYR A 521 30.68 -6.86 -5.86
C TYR A 521 29.83 -5.90 -6.67
N THR A 522 30.41 -4.86 -7.25
CA THR A 522 29.71 -3.81 -7.98
C THR A 522 29.99 -3.93 -9.46
N TYR A 523 28.93 -4.00 -10.25
CA TYR A 523 28.98 -3.89 -11.70
C TYR A 523 28.65 -2.45 -12.11
N THR A 524 29.48 -1.83 -12.91
CA THR A 524 29.30 -0.44 -13.37
C THR A 524 29.35 -0.38 -14.89
N VAL A 525 28.31 0.19 -15.49
CA VAL A 525 28.25 0.50 -16.91
C VAL A 525 28.45 1.99 -17.07
N ALA A 526 29.45 2.38 -17.84
CA ALA A 526 29.74 3.79 -18.08
C ALA A 526 28.61 4.44 -18.91
N GLY A 527 28.18 5.63 -18.49
CA GLY A 527 27.23 6.43 -19.26
C GLY A 527 27.91 7.25 -20.34
N THR A 528 27.13 7.55 -21.38
CA THR A 528 27.48 8.57 -22.37
C THR A 528 26.65 9.83 -22.12
N PRO A 529 27.24 11.05 -22.06
CA PRO A 529 26.45 12.27 -21.84
C PRO A 529 25.26 12.37 -22.79
N PRO A 530 24.08 12.79 -22.30
CA PRO A 530 23.78 13.34 -20.96
C PRO A 530 23.56 12.30 -19.85
N CYS A 531 23.67 11.01 -20.16
CA CYS A 531 23.39 9.95 -19.21
C CYS A 531 24.58 9.68 -18.29
N ALA A 532 24.32 9.63 -16.99
CA ALA A 532 25.30 9.14 -16.03
C ALA A 532 25.46 7.61 -16.14
N GLY A 533 26.61 7.08 -15.69
CA GLY A 533 26.78 5.65 -15.59
C GLY A 533 25.80 5.02 -14.57
N ALA A 534 25.49 3.76 -14.81
CA ALA A 534 24.66 2.95 -13.91
C ALA A 534 25.50 1.92 -13.15
N SER A 535 25.06 1.55 -11.99
CA SER A 535 25.69 0.47 -11.22
C SER A 535 24.67 -0.39 -10.51
N ALA A 536 24.99 -1.69 -10.44
CA ALA A 536 24.25 -2.67 -9.68
C ALA A 536 25.21 -3.56 -8.90
N THR A 537 24.74 -4.20 -7.87
CA THR A 537 25.59 -5.00 -6.99
C THR A 537 25.13 -6.44 -6.92
N VAL A 538 26.11 -7.34 -6.73
CA VAL A 538 25.83 -8.72 -6.33
C VAL A 538 26.47 -8.94 -4.97
N THR A 539 25.63 -9.25 -3.98
CA THR A 539 26.12 -9.62 -2.66
C THR A 539 26.34 -11.13 -2.60
N VAL A 540 27.58 -11.50 -2.37
CA VAL A 540 27.97 -12.89 -2.19
C VAL A 540 28.07 -13.20 -0.71
N ILE A 541 27.29 -14.17 -0.28
CA ILE A 541 27.32 -14.74 1.08
C ILE A 541 27.95 -16.12 0.97
N GLU A 542 28.95 -16.39 1.78
CA GLU A 542 29.64 -17.67 1.77
C GLU A 542 29.47 -18.39 3.09
N HIS A 543 29.06 -19.63 3.02
CA HIS A 543 29.02 -20.52 4.15
C HIS A 543 30.26 -21.46 4.11
N PRO A 544 30.95 -21.67 5.22
CA PRO A 544 32.07 -22.58 5.25
C PRO A 544 31.57 -24.01 4.98
N ALA A 545 32.31 -24.73 4.13
CA ALA A 545 32.04 -26.13 3.89
C ALA A 545 32.26 -26.93 5.19
N PRO A 546 31.35 -27.83 5.54
CA PRO A 546 31.50 -28.63 6.75
C PRO A 546 32.73 -29.59 6.61
N ILE A 547 33.47 -29.77 7.67
CA ILE A 547 34.64 -30.62 7.71
C ILE A 547 34.30 -31.85 8.54
N ALA A 548 34.07 -32.99 7.91
CA ALA A 548 33.83 -34.26 8.61
C ALA A 548 35.11 -34.98 8.99
N GLY A 549 36.26 -34.47 8.50
CA GLY A 549 37.53 -35.17 8.61
C GLY A 549 37.80 -36.12 7.44
N THR A 550 38.79 -37.01 7.60
CA THR A 550 39.10 -38.04 6.62
C THR A 550 38.86 -39.43 7.18
N ASN A 551 38.55 -40.35 6.27
CA ASN A 551 38.26 -41.74 6.63
C ASN A 551 39.44 -42.40 7.33
N SER A 552 39.16 -43.26 8.28
CA SER A 552 40.15 -43.98 9.05
C SER A 552 39.72 -45.42 9.38
N THR A 553 40.65 -46.16 9.90
CA THR A 553 40.40 -47.50 10.41
C THR A 553 40.87 -47.57 11.87
N LEU A 554 40.12 -48.28 12.70
CA LEU A 554 40.42 -48.46 14.13
C LEU A 554 40.23 -49.93 14.50
N ALA A 555 41.30 -50.53 14.93
CA ALA A 555 41.29 -51.90 15.47
C ALA A 555 41.25 -51.84 17.01
N LEU A 556 40.32 -52.55 17.63
CA LEU A 556 40.12 -52.56 19.07
C LEU A 556 40.05 -53.99 19.59
N CYS A 557 40.37 -54.17 20.84
CA CYS A 557 40.13 -55.45 21.54
C CYS A 557 38.71 -55.47 22.17
N SER A 558 38.02 -56.61 22.14
CA SER A 558 36.69 -56.72 22.73
C SER A 558 36.66 -56.47 24.25
N SER A 559 37.80 -56.56 24.93
CA SER A 559 37.97 -56.21 26.34
C SER A 559 38.43 -54.79 26.57
N GLY A 560 38.60 -53.99 25.50
CA GLY A 560 39.08 -52.62 25.58
C GLY A 560 38.06 -51.66 26.19
N ALA A 561 38.51 -50.53 26.69
CA ALA A 561 37.64 -49.45 27.16
C ALA A 561 36.88 -48.78 26.00
N PRO A 562 35.72 -48.18 26.22
CA PRO A 562 35.02 -47.39 25.22
C PRO A 562 35.90 -46.25 24.66
N VAL A 563 35.83 -46.03 23.35
CA VAL A 563 36.63 -45.05 22.62
C VAL A 563 35.73 -44.07 21.85
N ALA A 564 36.01 -42.76 21.96
CA ALA A 564 35.38 -41.74 21.14
C ALA A 564 35.90 -41.79 19.70
N LEU A 565 35.06 -42.17 18.75
CA LEU A 565 35.46 -42.37 17.36
C LEU A 565 35.91 -41.09 16.64
N ILE A 566 35.48 -39.91 17.14
CA ILE A 566 35.87 -38.64 16.53
C ILE A 566 37.42 -38.42 16.58
N GLY A 567 38.06 -38.92 17.61
CA GLY A 567 39.52 -38.85 17.75
C GLY A 567 40.27 -39.75 16.77
N SER A 568 39.59 -40.69 16.11
CA SER A 568 40.17 -41.58 15.12
C SER A 568 40.07 -41.02 13.69
N LEU A 569 39.18 -40.03 13.47
CA LEU A 569 39.12 -39.35 12.17
C LEU A 569 40.36 -38.45 11.96
N GLY A 570 40.88 -38.44 10.74
CA GLY A 570 41.91 -37.50 10.34
C GLY A 570 41.34 -36.14 9.93
N GLY A 571 42.21 -35.13 9.67
CA GLY A 571 41.82 -33.86 9.06
C GLY A 571 41.02 -32.90 9.95
N SER A 572 41.10 -32.98 11.27
CA SER A 572 40.47 -32.06 12.25
C SER A 572 38.96 -31.92 12.04
N PRO A 573 38.16 -32.96 12.24
CA PRO A 573 36.71 -32.93 12.05
C PRO A 573 36.06 -31.87 12.95
N ALA A 574 35.07 -31.13 12.38
CA ALA A 574 34.28 -30.18 13.13
C ALA A 574 33.43 -30.90 14.18
N ALA A 575 33.32 -30.28 15.36
CA ALA A 575 32.46 -30.80 16.45
C ALA A 575 30.96 -30.64 16.13
N GLY A 576 30.11 -31.45 16.77
CA GLY A 576 28.66 -31.32 16.67
C GLY A 576 27.98 -32.09 15.53
N GLY A 577 28.74 -32.86 14.76
CA GLY A 577 28.14 -33.78 13.78
C GLY A 577 27.48 -34.99 14.44
N THR A 578 26.80 -35.76 13.65
CA THR A 578 26.02 -36.96 14.06
C THR A 578 26.71 -38.22 13.60
N TRP A 579 26.68 -39.25 14.44
CA TRP A 579 27.22 -40.58 14.11
C TRP A 579 26.11 -41.53 13.71
N THR A 580 26.41 -42.37 12.71
CA THR A 580 25.54 -43.45 12.28
C THR A 580 26.29 -44.77 12.38
N ALA A 581 25.68 -45.77 13.02
CA ALA A 581 26.23 -47.09 13.17
C ALA A 581 26.15 -47.90 11.87
N PRO A 582 26.90 -49.01 11.74
CA PRO A 582 26.67 -49.99 10.69
C PRO A 582 25.21 -50.43 10.67
N GLY A 583 24.53 -50.32 9.52
CA GLY A 583 23.08 -50.63 9.40
C GLY A 583 22.16 -49.42 9.54
N GLY A 584 22.67 -48.17 9.74
CA GLY A 584 21.91 -46.93 9.59
C GLY A 584 21.28 -46.35 10.86
N GLY A 585 21.48 -46.93 12.02
CA GLY A 585 20.97 -46.40 13.29
C GLY A 585 21.82 -45.26 13.84
N ALA A 586 21.18 -44.33 14.59
CA ALA A 586 21.89 -43.26 15.29
C ALA A 586 22.89 -43.84 16.33
N PHE A 587 24.04 -43.20 16.45
CA PHE A 587 25.13 -43.66 17.35
C PHE A 587 25.66 -42.46 18.19
N SER A 588 26.08 -42.77 19.41
CA SER A 588 26.57 -41.73 20.35
C SER A 588 27.94 -41.15 20.01
N GLY A 589 28.67 -41.79 19.13
CA GLY A 589 30.05 -41.45 18.82
C GLY A 589 31.10 -42.09 19.74
N THR A 590 30.67 -42.76 20.82
CA THR A 590 31.59 -43.51 21.73
C THR A 590 31.35 -44.99 21.48
N PHE A 591 32.35 -45.67 20.93
CA PHE A 591 32.31 -47.08 20.60
C PHE A 591 32.75 -47.92 21.79
N ASN A 592 31.91 -48.87 22.22
CA ASN A 592 32.22 -49.85 23.26
C ASN A 592 32.57 -51.19 22.60
N PRO A 593 33.82 -51.62 22.63
CA PRO A 593 34.22 -52.83 21.96
C PRO A 593 33.57 -54.13 22.50
N ALA A 594 32.99 -54.07 23.69
CA ALA A 594 32.30 -55.21 24.30
C ALA A 594 30.86 -55.42 23.81
N SER A 595 30.22 -54.35 23.31
CA SER A 595 28.76 -54.39 22.99
C SER A 595 28.41 -53.92 21.59
N ASP A 596 29.22 -53.00 20.99
CA ASP A 596 28.89 -52.40 19.74
C ASP A 596 29.38 -53.22 18.55
N PRO A 597 28.61 -53.32 17.46
CA PRO A 597 29.00 -54.12 16.30
C PRO A 597 30.18 -53.52 15.57
N ALA A 598 31.16 -54.38 15.22
CA ALA A 598 32.23 -54.00 14.30
C ALA A 598 31.65 -53.60 12.94
N GLY A 599 32.29 -52.65 12.25
CA GLY A 599 31.80 -52.16 10.94
C GLY A 599 32.15 -50.73 10.65
N VAL A 600 31.43 -50.13 9.69
CA VAL A 600 31.68 -48.75 9.25
C VAL A 600 30.74 -47.80 10.01
N TYR A 601 31.32 -46.94 10.79
CA TYR A 601 30.66 -45.83 11.51
C TYR A 601 30.86 -44.57 10.70
N THR A 602 29.76 -43.85 10.40
CA THR A 602 29.81 -42.65 9.59
C THR A 602 29.55 -41.42 10.46
N TYR A 603 30.47 -40.48 10.43
CA TYR A 603 30.34 -39.17 11.03
C TYR A 603 29.87 -38.18 9.98
N THR A 604 28.75 -37.54 10.20
CA THR A 604 28.17 -36.55 9.27
C THR A 604 28.06 -35.18 9.96
N VAL A 605 28.69 -34.20 9.36
CA VAL A 605 28.55 -32.79 9.75
C VAL A 605 27.58 -32.15 8.76
N THR A 606 26.50 -31.61 9.31
CA THR A 606 25.47 -30.92 8.51
C THR A 606 26.03 -29.61 7.98
N GLY A 607 25.94 -29.41 6.68
CA GLY A 607 26.24 -28.14 6.04
C GLY A 607 25.12 -27.14 6.20
N THR A 608 25.45 -25.88 6.35
CA THR A 608 24.46 -24.79 6.21
C THR A 608 24.22 -24.60 4.72
N ALA A 609 22.96 -24.72 4.32
CA ALA A 609 22.62 -24.56 2.88
C ALA A 609 23.22 -23.27 2.29
N PRO A 610 23.81 -23.33 1.08
CA PRO A 610 23.84 -24.42 0.11
C PRO A 610 24.94 -25.45 0.28
N CYS A 611 25.72 -25.42 1.37
CA CYS A 611 26.74 -26.42 1.59
C CYS A 611 26.13 -27.82 1.79
N PRO A 612 26.59 -28.82 1.04
CA PRO A 612 26.19 -30.20 1.27
C PRO A 612 26.74 -30.69 2.61
N ASN A 613 26.11 -31.68 3.19
CA ASN A 613 26.69 -32.38 4.34
C ASN A 613 28.03 -33.03 3.96
N ALA A 614 28.97 -32.97 4.86
CA ALA A 614 30.23 -33.75 4.74
C ALA A 614 30.15 -34.98 5.60
N SER A 615 30.75 -36.07 5.11
CA SER A 615 30.81 -37.32 5.87
C SER A 615 32.19 -37.94 5.80
N ALA A 616 32.61 -38.55 6.91
CA ALA A 616 33.78 -39.35 6.99
C ALA A 616 33.48 -40.62 7.79
N THR A 617 34.25 -41.66 7.56
CA THR A 617 33.99 -42.99 8.15
C THR A 617 35.14 -43.46 9.01
N VAL A 618 34.81 -44.14 10.10
CA VAL A 618 35.74 -44.97 10.88
C VAL A 618 35.32 -46.43 10.69
N THR A 619 36.18 -47.19 10.05
CA THR A 619 36.00 -48.66 9.97
C THR A 619 36.57 -49.29 11.25
N VAL A 620 35.67 -49.74 12.09
CA VAL A 620 36.05 -50.37 13.37
C VAL A 620 36.10 -51.88 13.19
N THR A 621 37.22 -52.46 13.55
CA THR A 621 37.38 -53.90 13.68
C THR A 621 37.60 -54.26 15.16
N VAL A 622 36.92 -55.29 15.62
CA VAL A 622 37.06 -55.75 17.00
C VAL A 622 37.67 -57.16 17.01
N ASN A 623 38.85 -57.25 17.56
CA ASN A 623 39.52 -58.52 17.76
C ASN A 623 39.03 -59.14 19.10
N ALA A 624 38.74 -60.38 19.07
CA ALA A 624 38.30 -61.09 20.29
C ALA A 624 39.42 -61.13 21.31
N ALA A 625 39.13 -60.72 22.51
CA ALA A 625 40.11 -60.87 23.64
C ALA A 625 40.42 -62.37 23.85
N PRO A 626 41.74 -62.66 23.91
CA PRO A 626 42.13 -64.05 24.21
C PRO A 626 41.57 -64.46 25.57
N VAL A 627 41.11 -65.71 25.68
CA VAL A 627 40.64 -66.29 26.95
C VAL A 627 41.65 -67.35 27.43
N ALA A 628 42.36 -67.01 28.42
CA ALA A 628 43.30 -67.95 29.00
C ALA A 628 42.66 -68.84 30.09
N GLY A 629 41.37 -68.52 30.36
CA GLY A 629 40.73 -69.18 31.49
C GLY A 629 40.92 -68.47 32.85
N THR A 630 40.57 -69.08 33.93
CA THR A 630 40.81 -68.60 35.28
C THR A 630 41.79 -69.53 35.99
N ASN A 631 42.53 -68.95 36.93
CA ASN A 631 43.56 -69.70 37.67
C ASN A 631 42.98 -70.95 38.37
N GLY A 632 43.66 -72.04 38.27
CA GLY A 632 43.31 -73.29 38.90
C GLY A 632 44.36 -73.78 39.86
N THR A 633 43.99 -74.74 40.64
CA THR A 633 44.92 -75.45 41.51
C THR A 633 44.75 -76.94 41.32
N LEU A 634 45.89 -77.63 41.25
CA LEU A 634 45.87 -79.05 41.07
C LEU A 634 46.84 -79.73 42.11
N THR A 635 46.29 -80.67 42.85
CA THR A 635 47.10 -81.42 43.81
C THR A 635 47.22 -82.88 43.34
N LEU A 636 48.44 -83.33 43.13
CA LEU A 636 48.75 -84.64 42.63
C LEU A 636 49.71 -85.42 43.56
N CYS A 637 49.56 -86.73 43.47
CA CYS A 637 50.57 -87.62 44.11
C CYS A 637 51.76 -87.78 43.18
N SER A 638 52.97 -87.80 43.72
CA SER A 638 54.21 -87.91 42.93
C SER A 638 54.28 -89.21 42.08
N SER A 639 53.49 -90.21 42.40
CA SER A 639 53.30 -91.45 41.63
C SER A 639 52.18 -91.39 40.62
N GLY A 640 51.46 -90.24 40.46
CA GLY A 640 50.31 -90.12 39.61
C GLY A 640 50.69 -90.13 38.14
N ALA A 641 49.68 -90.43 37.27
CA ALA A 641 49.87 -90.35 35.83
C ALA A 641 49.98 -88.86 35.37
N PRO A 642 50.63 -88.58 34.24
CA PRO A 642 50.71 -87.28 33.68
C PRO A 642 49.33 -86.71 33.40
N VAL A 643 49.14 -85.41 33.72
CA VAL A 643 47.86 -84.67 33.58
C VAL A 643 47.99 -83.45 32.72
N ALA A 644 47.10 -83.29 31.77
CA ALA A 644 47.02 -82.05 30.97
C ALA A 644 46.53 -80.90 31.83
N LEU A 645 47.36 -79.89 32.07
CA LEU A 645 47.08 -78.75 32.95
C LEU A 645 45.89 -77.86 32.45
N ILE A 646 45.60 -77.86 31.13
CA ILE A 646 44.54 -77.06 30.56
C ILE A 646 43.14 -77.40 31.16
N GLY A 647 42.98 -78.68 31.55
CA GLY A 647 41.72 -79.14 32.22
C GLY A 647 41.59 -78.67 33.65
N SER A 648 42.68 -78.16 34.29
CA SER A 648 42.66 -77.60 35.65
C SER A 648 42.37 -76.08 35.66
N LEU A 649 42.40 -75.41 34.52
CA LEU A 649 42.01 -74.04 34.38
C LEU A 649 40.48 -73.93 34.31
N GLY A 650 39.94 -72.94 35.01
CA GLY A 650 38.50 -72.60 34.90
C GLY A 650 38.20 -71.71 33.74
N GLY A 651 36.88 -71.41 33.46
CA GLY A 651 36.49 -70.41 32.51
C GLY A 651 36.69 -70.73 31.02
N SER A 652 36.77 -71.99 30.63
CA SER A 652 36.90 -72.48 29.24
C SER A 652 38.05 -71.82 28.45
N PRO A 653 39.30 -72.12 28.78
CA PRO A 653 40.44 -71.57 28.13
C PRO A 653 40.51 -71.92 26.64
N ALA A 654 40.84 -70.89 25.78
CA ALA A 654 41.02 -71.08 24.34
C ALA A 654 42.21 -72.04 24.06
N ALA A 655 42.00 -72.91 23.07
CA ALA A 655 43.05 -73.82 22.67
C ALA A 655 44.22 -73.10 21.91
N GLY A 656 45.46 -73.70 21.89
CA GLY A 656 46.57 -73.18 21.13
C GLY A 656 47.41 -72.12 21.85
N GLY A 657 47.23 -71.90 23.13
CA GLY A 657 48.10 -71.08 23.94
C GLY A 657 49.38 -71.83 24.31
N SER A 658 50.34 -71.15 24.84
CA SER A 658 51.68 -71.69 25.27
C SER A 658 51.72 -71.79 26.80
N TRP A 659 52.32 -72.84 27.25
CA TRP A 659 52.58 -73.04 28.68
C TRP A 659 53.99 -72.62 29.03
N THR A 660 54.18 -72.04 30.19
CA THR A 660 55.44 -71.69 30.77
C THR A 660 55.56 -72.34 32.11
N ALA A 661 56.68 -73.07 32.36
CA ALA A 661 56.96 -73.74 33.59
C ALA A 661 57.43 -72.80 34.73
N PRO A 662 57.39 -73.19 36.00
CA PRO A 662 58.00 -72.44 37.07
C PRO A 662 59.50 -72.19 36.75
N GLY A 663 59.91 -70.90 36.68
CA GLY A 663 61.26 -70.55 36.26
C GLY A 663 61.39 -70.05 34.82
N GLY A 664 60.33 -70.02 34.03
CA GLY A 664 60.23 -69.28 32.73
C GLY A 664 60.47 -70.08 31.47
N GLY A 665 60.70 -71.37 31.55
CA GLY A 665 60.93 -72.26 30.41
C GLY A 665 59.62 -72.67 29.72
N ALA A 666 59.68 -72.90 28.34
CA ALA A 666 58.55 -73.44 27.61
C ALA A 666 58.11 -74.82 28.16
N PHE A 667 56.83 -75.07 28.22
CA PHE A 667 56.25 -76.29 28.73
C PHE A 667 55.21 -76.90 27.82
N SER A 668 55.15 -78.26 27.84
CA SER A 668 54.22 -78.97 26.90
C SER A 668 52.71 -78.84 27.26
N GLY A 669 52.43 -78.40 28.48
CA GLY A 669 51.09 -78.39 29.03
C GLY A 669 50.64 -79.72 29.67
N THR A 670 51.41 -80.75 29.59
CA THR A 670 51.16 -82.00 30.31
C THR A 670 52.14 -82.15 31.46
N PHE A 671 51.67 -82.07 32.66
CA PHE A 671 52.43 -82.14 33.91
C PHE A 671 52.63 -83.59 34.30
N ASN A 672 53.83 -84.01 34.41
CA ASN A 672 54.24 -85.33 34.94
C ASN A 672 54.66 -85.20 36.38
N PRO A 673 53.92 -85.70 37.36
CA PRO A 673 54.22 -85.57 38.78
C PRO A 673 55.58 -86.21 39.22
N ALA A 674 56.06 -87.16 38.37
CA ALA A 674 57.38 -87.86 38.67
C ALA A 674 58.62 -87.06 38.24
N SER A 675 58.47 -86.11 37.29
CA SER A 675 59.66 -85.43 36.69
C SER A 675 59.57 -83.90 36.71
N ASP A 676 58.37 -83.35 36.75
CA ASP A 676 58.22 -81.93 36.61
C ASP A 676 58.18 -81.23 38.00
N PRO A 677 58.77 -80.02 38.13
CA PRO A 677 58.82 -79.34 39.40
C PRO A 677 57.44 -78.80 39.80
N ALA A 678 57.05 -78.97 41.07
CA ALA A 678 55.83 -78.30 41.58
C ALA A 678 56.01 -76.79 41.56
N GLY A 679 54.93 -76.06 41.20
CA GLY A 679 54.99 -74.61 41.12
C GLY A 679 53.88 -74.01 40.25
N VAL A 680 54.06 -72.76 39.91
CA VAL A 680 53.07 -72.03 39.06
C VAL A 680 53.38 -72.23 37.59
N TYR A 681 52.48 -72.87 36.90
CA TYR A 681 52.52 -73.02 35.43
C TYR A 681 51.62 -71.99 34.83
N THR A 682 52.05 -71.18 33.86
CA THR A 682 51.31 -70.11 33.25
C THR A 682 50.91 -70.50 31.84
N TYR A 683 49.60 -70.52 31.59
CA TYR A 683 49.05 -70.69 30.27
C TYR A 683 48.84 -69.30 29.65
N THR A 684 49.41 -69.01 28.53
CA THR A 684 49.31 -67.74 27.86
C THR A 684 48.70 -67.94 26.46
N VAL A 685 47.58 -67.23 26.21
CA VAL A 685 46.96 -67.18 24.89
C VAL A 685 47.35 -65.84 24.26
N THR A 686 48.01 -65.90 23.13
CA THR A 686 48.44 -64.70 22.40
C THR A 686 47.21 -63.96 21.86
N GLY A 687 47.14 -62.70 22.20
CA GLY A 687 46.05 -61.79 21.61
C GLY A 687 46.43 -61.32 20.21
N THR A 688 45.43 -61.21 19.35
CA THR A 688 45.65 -60.51 18.08
C THR A 688 45.67 -59.02 18.37
N ALA A 689 46.71 -58.33 18.00
CA ALA A 689 46.80 -56.87 18.25
C ALA A 689 45.54 -56.13 17.78
N PRO A 690 45.01 -55.20 18.56
CA PRO A 690 45.53 -54.59 19.80
C PRO A 690 45.15 -55.35 21.10
N CYS A 691 44.67 -56.58 21.03
CA CYS A 691 44.38 -57.33 22.25
C CYS A 691 45.69 -57.73 22.91
N PRO A 692 45.87 -57.48 24.21
CA PRO A 692 46.96 -58.02 24.99
C PRO A 692 46.80 -59.53 25.12
N ASN A 693 47.93 -60.19 25.39
CA ASN A 693 47.89 -61.59 25.73
C ASN A 693 47.14 -61.81 27.06
N ALA A 694 46.39 -62.89 27.15
CA ALA A 694 45.74 -63.29 28.39
C ALA A 694 46.51 -64.46 28.99
N SER A 695 46.65 -64.50 30.31
CA SER A 695 47.32 -65.54 31.00
C SER A 695 46.51 -66.02 32.21
N ALA A 696 46.59 -67.33 32.48
CA ALA A 696 46.07 -67.96 33.66
C ALA A 696 47.07 -68.97 34.23
N THR A 697 47.00 -69.23 35.52
CA THR A 697 48.01 -70.06 36.22
C THR A 697 47.39 -71.27 36.87
#